data_9585c944463f4953e10839bc3a5127b2
#
_entry.id   9585c944463f4953e10839bc3a5127b2
#
_cell.length_a   1.000
_cell.length_b   1.000
_cell.length_c   1.000
_cell.angle_alpha   90.00
_cell.angle_beta   90.00
_cell.angle_gamma   90.00
#
_symmetry.space_group_name_H-M   'P 1'
#
loop_
_entity.id
_entity.type
_entity.pdbx_description
1 polymer ?
#
loop_
_entity_poly.entity_id
_entity_poly.type
_entity_poly.pdbx_seq_one_letter_code
_entity_poly.pdbx_strand_id
1 'polypeptide(L)'
;VYVADSGNNRIQKFDSEGNIVNAWGKFGFAWRGAEAGKFDVPWGITTDSRGNLFVSDTSNARIQKFLPDGSPVLKWGRDGGYDGAFFYPRGLAVDFVGNIYIADEGNHRIQKFDARGNFLLKWGKEGNAPGQFKSPWGVACDPLGYVYVVDSGNHRVQKFDSNGTYLCSWGNRGLTEGQLNFPSGIAVDKEGCVYVVDSGNHRLTKFAPTEDELNRGKQEKRIASDLTAPINLVVKPGDTENILSWLEVSDAVSYNLYFSTEPQLSIDTSTKIEGVTIPYIHSGLTNNTAYFYALTSVTEEGAESRLSEEQTAIPVLIDISAPQNPDIVLNHGAYMTNSPDMVSTISAKDVDSGVAAYFISENPMTPSGTMPGWVDVEPEQKFGATIPFTTSPGDGTKTVYVWFKDANNNVSVPASTSILLNTSGYLCVAKWGKPGRGASLLHGGEFISPLYGLTIDRQGALFVVDNGNNRIQKFDRNGNFILLWGNFGSANGNFNNPTGIACDANGNVFVADTNNHRIQKFDGKLGHYMMKLGSRGNGEGQFNAPWGVAVDRVRGYLYVVDSANFRVQKFDETGEFIMQWGSFGNGDGQFYFARGIAVDQTDGTVYVVDMGNHRIQKFDTSSNVLPQLLLKWGGGIGPGHASSAQAQEPGQFRSPWGVTVDEAGDVFVSDTGNQRIQKFDRDGNFITQWGGFGSNEGQFNFPYGLGVDARGHVYAVDSGNMRVQQFMPAEEAEDHFQEEETMAFIPEAAE
;
A
#
# COMPACT_ATOMS: atom_id res chain seq x y z
N VAL A 1 33.84 6.75 -5.41
CA VAL A 1 33.21 5.43 -5.20
C VAL A 1 31.91 5.59 -4.45
N TYR A 2 30.89 4.81 -4.82
CA TYR A 2 29.62 4.75 -4.08
C TYR A 2 29.45 3.37 -3.50
N VAL A 3 28.91 3.31 -2.27
CA VAL A 3 28.68 2.07 -1.53
C VAL A 3 27.25 2.03 -1.01
N ALA A 4 26.53 0.96 -1.32
CA ALA A 4 25.24 0.66 -0.72
C ALA A 4 25.49 0.01 0.66
N ASP A 5 25.31 0.77 1.73
CA ASP A 5 25.47 0.33 3.12
C ASP A 5 24.14 -0.28 3.61
N SER A 6 23.91 -1.52 3.17
CA SER A 6 22.61 -2.21 3.28
C SER A 6 22.15 -2.36 4.73
N GLY A 7 23.08 -2.68 5.64
CA GLY A 7 22.76 -2.86 7.06
C GLY A 7 22.40 -1.56 7.78
N ASN A 8 22.81 -0.41 7.26
CA ASN A 8 22.49 0.92 7.79
C ASN A 8 21.48 1.69 6.94
N ASN A 9 20.94 1.08 5.89
CA ASN A 9 19.90 1.67 5.02
C ASN A 9 20.29 3.04 4.44
N ARG A 10 21.53 3.14 3.92
CA ARG A 10 22.10 4.37 3.38
C ARG A 10 23.05 4.11 2.20
N ILE A 11 23.37 5.17 1.47
CA ILE A 11 24.42 5.20 0.47
C ILE A 11 25.56 6.08 1.01
N GLN A 12 26.79 5.66 0.76
CA GLN A 12 27.98 6.43 1.10
C GLN A 12 28.80 6.72 -0.16
N LYS A 13 29.27 7.95 -0.32
CA LYS A 13 30.15 8.39 -1.38
C LYS A 13 31.55 8.64 -0.82
N PHE A 14 32.55 8.09 -1.49
CA PHE A 14 33.96 8.21 -1.13
C PHE A 14 34.74 8.88 -2.27
N ASP A 15 35.82 9.60 -1.95
CA ASP A 15 36.79 10.08 -2.90
C ASP A 15 37.74 8.96 -3.38
N SER A 16 38.78 9.31 -4.14
CA SER A 16 39.82 8.40 -4.62
C SER A 16 40.71 7.87 -3.50
N GLU A 17 40.84 8.62 -2.42
CA GLU A 17 41.68 8.27 -1.26
C GLU A 17 40.88 7.45 -0.21
N GLY A 18 39.56 7.22 -0.42
CA GLY A 18 38.72 6.45 0.48
C GLY A 18 38.11 7.27 1.62
N ASN A 19 38.17 8.59 1.59
CA ASN A 19 37.52 9.44 2.56
C ASN A 19 36.02 9.58 2.23
N ILE A 20 35.17 9.67 3.26
CA ILE A 20 33.73 9.89 3.06
C ILE A 20 33.50 11.33 2.58
N VAL A 21 32.96 11.47 1.37
CA VAL A 21 32.57 12.76 0.78
C VAL A 21 31.13 13.14 1.15
N ASN A 22 30.22 12.13 1.15
CA ASN A 22 28.81 12.34 1.46
C ASN A 22 28.14 11.02 1.88
N ALA A 23 27.05 11.11 2.62
CA ALA A 23 26.21 9.96 2.96
C ALA A 23 24.75 10.39 3.06
N TRP A 24 23.85 9.63 2.46
CA TRP A 24 22.40 9.89 2.52
C TRP A 24 21.62 8.60 2.60
N GLY A 25 20.37 8.72 3.03
CA GLY A 25 19.46 7.62 3.24
C GLY A 25 19.13 7.43 4.72
N LYS A 26 17.94 6.91 4.95
CA LYS A 26 17.42 6.49 6.27
C LYS A 26 16.48 5.31 6.03
N PHE A 27 16.30 4.49 7.05
CA PHE A 27 15.34 3.40 7.01
C PHE A 27 13.90 3.89 6.71
N GLY A 28 13.19 3.20 5.80
CA GLY A 28 11.79 3.47 5.49
C GLY A 28 11.15 2.39 4.64
N PHE A 29 9.97 1.90 5.06
CA PHE A 29 9.18 0.88 4.35
C PHE A 29 8.32 1.48 3.25
N ALA A 30 8.29 0.86 2.06
CA ALA A 30 7.48 1.29 0.92
C ALA A 30 5.97 1.25 1.18
N TRP A 31 5.46 0.25 1.89
CA TRP A 31 4.03 0.11 2.21
C TRP A 31 3.50 1.16 3.20
N ARG A 32 4.38 2.00 3.76
CA ARG A 32 4.03 3.21 4.50
C ARG A 32 4.32 4.49 3.71
N GLY A 33 4.44 4.42 2.38
CA GLY A 33 4.75 5.57 1.53
C GLY A 33 6.18 6.09 1.73
N ALA A 34 7.19 5.19 1.81
CA ALA A 34 8.57 5.62 2.00
C ALA A 34 8.95 6.70 1.00
N GLU A 35 9.30 7.87 1.51
CA GLU A 35 9.74 9.02 0.73
C GLU A 35 10.94 8.66 -0.14
N ALA A 36 11.15 9.41 -1.21
CA ALA A 36 12.39 9.32 -1.97
C ALA A 36 13.59 9.60 -1.05
N GLY A 37 14.67 8.85 -1.24
CA GLY A 37 15.86 8.96 -0.39
C GLY A 37 15.82 8.15 0.91
N LYS A 38 14.73 7.43 1.21
CA LYS A 38 14.69 6.42 2.28
C LYS A 38 14.85 5.03 1.69
N PHE A 39 15.48 4.12 2.41
CA PHE A 39 15.80 2.76 1.96
C PHE A 39 15.39 1.69 2.96
N ASP A 40 15.16 0.48 2.43
CA ASP A 40 15.13 -0.75 3.21
C ASP A 40 15.98 -1.81 2.48
N VAL A 41 17.15 -2.09 3.05
CA VAL A 41 18.17 -2.98 2.49
C VAL A 41 18.56 -2.60 1.05
N PRO A 42 19.13 -1.40 0.78
CA PRO A 42 19.64 -1.06 -0.53
C PRO A 42 20.78 -2.01 -0.90
N TRP A 43 20.80 -2.58 -2.13
CA TRP A 43 21.77 -3.59 -2.50
C TRP A 43 22.63 -3.21 -3.68
N GLY A 44 22.07 -3.13 -4.86
CA GLY A 44 22.77 -2.79 -6.09
C GLY A 44 22.90 -1.28 -6.27
N ILE A 45 24.00 -0.85 -6.88
CA ILE A 45 24.30 0.54 -7.14
C ILE A 45 25.10 0.68 -8.43
N THR A 46 24.70 1.60 -9.30
CA THR A 46 25.44 1.93 -10.53
C THR A 46 25.27 3.40 -10.89
N THR A 47 26.09 3.89 -11.81
CA THR A 47 26.02 5.28 -12.31
C THR A 47 25.87 5.30 -13.82
N ASP A 48 25.17 6.32 -14.35
CA ASP A 48 25.20 6.64 -15.78
C ASP A 48 26.41 7.55 -16.13
N SER A 49 26.61 7.81 -17.40
CA SER A 49 27.69 8.66 -17.90
C SER A 49 27.62 10.12 -17.41
N ARG A 50 26.46 10.57 -16.91
CA ARG A 50 26.26 11.90 -16.32
C ARG A 50 26.50 11.90 -14.80
N GLY A 51 26.86 10.76 -14.23
CA GLY A 51 27.10 10.59 -12.80
C GLY A 51 25.82 10.44 -11.96
N ASN A 52 24.64 10.33 -12.58
CA ASN A 52 23.42 10.00 -11.84
C ASN A 52 23.50 8.58 -11.29
N LEU A 53 23.01 8.40 -10.08
CA LEU A 53 23.11 7.17 -9.35
C LEU A 53 21.79 6.41 -9.39
N PHE A 54 21.84 5.11 -9.62
CA PHE A 54 20.70 4.21 -9.55
C PHE A 54 20.93 3.18 -8.45
N VAL A 55 19.93 2.98 -7.59
CA VAL A 55 20.01 2.11 -6.40
C VAL A 55 18.81 1.18 -6.36
N SER A 56 19.05 -0.12 -6.21
CA SER A 56 17.99 -1.07 -5.88
C SER A 56 17.68 -0.99 -4.38
N ASP A 57 16.47 -0.57 -4.07
CA ASP A 57 15.91 -0.50 -2.72
C ASP A 57 15.14 -1.81 -2.47
N THR A 58 15.91 -2.87 -2.20
CA THR A 58 15.53 -4.26 -2.40
C THR A 58 14.30 -4.70 -1.62
N SER A 59 14.25 -4.43 -0.32
CA SER A 59 13.09 -4.80 0.52
C SER A 59 11.88 -3.92 0.27
N ASN A 60 12.07 -2.77 -0.36
CA ASN A 60 10.98 -1.89 -0.82
C ASN A 60 10.53 -2.19 -2.26
N ALA A 61 11.12 -3.20 -2.91
CA ALA A 61 10.79 -3.64 -4.26
C ALA A 61 10.78 -2.51 -5.30
N ARG A 62 11.74 -1.59 -5.23
CA ARG A 62 11.83 -0.41 -6.11
C ARG A 62 13.26 -0.04 -6.46
N ILE A 63 13.40 0.80 -7.49
CA ILE A 63 14.65 1.46 -7.87
C ILE A 63 14.52 2.94 -7.56
N GLN A 64 15.59 3.56 -7.11
CA GLN A 64 15.66 5.00 -6.90
C GLN A 64 16.82 5.62 -7.68
N LYS A 65 16.58 6.77 -8.32
CA LYS A 65 17.59 7.57 -9.05
C LYS A 65 17.92 8.82 -8.25
N PHE A 66 19.21 9.16 -8.22
CA PHE A 66 19.74 10.34 -7.52
C PHE A 66 20.68 11.12 -8.44
N LEU A 67 20.79 12.43 -8.21
CA LEU A 67 21.87 13.25 -8.74
C LEU A 67 23.20 12.90 -8.05
N PRO A 68 24.33 13.32 -8.59
CA PRO A 68 25.65 13.08 -8.00
C PRO A 68 25.85 13.65 -6.58
N ASP A 69 25.01 14.61 -6.17
CA ASP A 69 25.01 15.22 -4.85
C ASP A 69 24.16 14.43 -3.82
N GLY A 70 23.45 13.40 -4.27
CA GLY A 70 22.56 12.57 -3.44
C GLY A 70 21.11 13.03 -3.39
N SER A 71 20.74 14.07 -4.15
CA SER A 71 19.35 14.54 -4.27
C SER A 71 18.53 13.50 -5.03
N PRO A 72 17.37 13.05 -4.51
CA PRO A 72 16.51 12.08 -5.18
C PRO A 72 15.78 12.72 -6.37
N VAL A 73 15.79 12.03 -7.53
CA VAL A 73 15.18 12.50 -8.77
C VAL A 73 13.92 11.70 -9.10
N LEU A 74 14.01 10.37 -9.00
CA LEU A 74 12.98 9.46 -9.49
C LEU A 74 12.98 8.18 -8.67
N LYS A 75 11.82 7.56 -8.53
CA LYS A 75 11.68 6.19 -8.02
C LYS A 75 10.62 5.45 -8.83
N TRP A 76 10.84 4.16 -9.10
CA TRP A 76 9.87 3.30 -9.77
C TRP A 76 9.97 1.87 -9.26
N GLY A 77 8.93 1.10 -9.53
CA GLY A 77 8.81 -0.27 -9.06
C GLY A 77 7.91 -0.40 -7.82
N ARG A 78 7.41 -1.59 -7.64
CA ARG A 78 6.58 -2.03 -6.52
C ARG A 78 6.66 -3.55 -6.40
N ASP A 79 6.24 -4.10 -5.28
CA ASP A 79 6.19 -5.55 -5.07
C ASP A 79 5.26 -6.23 -6.08
N GLY A 80 5.74 -7.29 -6.73
CA GLY A 80 4.95 -8.09 -7.66
C GLY A 80 5.71 -8.73 -8.81
N GLY A 81 4.97 -9.51 -9.65
CA GLY A 81 5.51 -10.29 -10.78
C GLY A 81 5.22 -9.72 -12.18
N TYR A 82 4.47 -8.63 -12.32
CA TYR A 82 4.17 -7.99 -13.61
C TYR A 82 5.29 -7.06 -14.06
N ASP A 83 5.16 -6.49 -15.27
CA ASP A 83 6.18 -5.62 -15.85
C ASP A 83 6.33 -4.33 -15.07
N GLY A 84 7.57 -3.95 -14.79
CA GLY A 84 7.89 -2.82 -13.92
C GLY A 84 7.74 -3.05 -12.42
N ALA A 85 7.20 -4.21 -11.99
CA ALA A 85 7.20 -4.64 -10.61
C ALA A 85 8.39 -5.55 -10.30
N PHE A 86 8.80 -5.62 -9.04
CA PHE A 86 9.97 -6.40 -8.61
C PHE A 86 9.64 -7.29 -7.42
N PHE A 87 10.41 -8.36 -7.29
CA PHE A 87 10.46 -9.15 -6.07
C PHE A 87 11.95 -9.36 -5.71
N TYR A 88 12.43 -8.63 -4.71
CA TYR A 88 13.84 -8.53 -4.33
C TYR A 88 14.77 -8.11 -5.50
N PRO A 89 14.64 -6.88 -6.07
CA PRO A 89 15.61 -6.39 -7.05
C PRO A 89 17.00 -6.30 -6.42
N ARG A 90 18.03 -6.86 -7.12
CA ARG A 90 19.40 -6.94 -6.64
C ARG A 90 20.35 -6.06 -7.45
N GLY A 91 21.22 -6.70 -8.23
CA GLY A 91 22.18 -6.01 -9.07
C GLY A 91 21.52 -5.23 -10.20
N LEU A 92 22.16 -4.12 -10.55
CA LEU A 92 21.74 -3.31 -11.68
C LEU A 92 22.96 -2.75 -12.42
N ALA A 93 22.81 -2.58 -13.73
CA ALA A 93 23.80 -2.02 -14.62
C ALA A 93 23.19 -1.01 -15.56
N VAL A 94 23.99 -0.06 -16.03
CA VAL A 94 23.59 0.94 -17.06
C VAL A 94 24.43 0.70 -18.28
N ASP A 95 23.82 0.59 -19.46
CA ASP A 95 24.53 0.54 -20.74
C ASP A 95 24.95 1.93 -21.20
N PHE A 96 25.75 1.98 -22.28
CA PHE A 96 26.29 3.24 -22.79
C PHE A 96 25.22 4.20 -23.37
N VAL A 97 24.02 3.69 -23.72
CA VAL A 97 22.88 4.52 -24.16
C VAL A 97 21.98 4.95 -23.01
N GLY A 98 22.28 4.50 -21.78
CA GLY A 98 21.56 4.90 -20.58
C GLY A 98 20.39 4.00 -20.18
N ASN A 99 20.23 2.79 -20.76
CA ASN A 99 19.25 1.83 -20.30
C ASN A 99 19.73 1.12 -19.03
N ILE A 100 18.79 0.84 -18.14
CA ILE A 100 19.06 0.22 -16.86
C ILE A 100 18.59 -1.25 -16.91
N TYR A 101 19.46 -2.18 -16.59
CA TYR A 101 19.18 -3.61 -16.47
C TYR A 101 19.16 -3.98 -15.01
N ILE A 102 18.13 -4.70 -14.57
CA ILE A 102 17.88 -5.02 -13.16
C ILE A 102 17.66 -6.51 -12.99
N ALA A 103 18.43 -7.13 -12.10
CA ALA A 103 18.18 -8.50 -11.66
C ALA A 103 17.00 -8.52 -10.69
N ASP A 104 15.88 -9.02 -11.15
CA ASP A 104 14.63 -9.22 -10.41
C ASP A 104 14.66 -10.64 -9.81
N GLU A 105 15.41 -10.79 -8.70
CA GLU A 105 15.84 -12.06 -8.14
C GLU A 105 14.69 -13.02 -7.88
N GLY A 106 13.68 -12.57 -7.15
CA GLY A 106 12.57 -13.41 -6.72
C GLY A 106 11.59 -13.74 -7.85
N ASN A 107 11.64 -13.00 -8.96
CA ASN A 107 10.88 -13.30 -10.19
C ASN A 107 11.72 -14.06 -11.24
N HIS A 108 12.97 -14.38 -10.94
CA HIS A 108 13.87 -15.15 -11.81
C HIS A 108 14.03 -14.57 -13.22
N ARG A 109 14.13 -13.25 -13.33
CA ARG A 109 14.19 -12.52 -14.61
C ARG A 109 15.12 -11.31 -14.55
N ILE A 110 15.43 -10.78 -15.74
CA ILE A 110 16.01 -9.44 -15.90
C ILE A 110 14.95 -8.53 -16.49
N GLN A 111 14.91 -7.30 -16.04
CA GLN A 111 14.08 -6.25 -16.62
C GLN A 111 14.96 -5.09 -17.10
N LYS A 112 14.64 -4.53 -18.29
CA LYS A 112 15.31 -3.38 -18.90
C LYS A 112 14.38 -2.17 -18.85
N PHE A 113 14.93 -1.03 -18.47
CA PHE A 113 14.25 0.25 -18.40
C PHE A 113 15.07 1.32 -19.12
N ASP A 114 14.42 2.39 -19.55
CA ASP A 114 15.12 3.60 -19.99
C ASP A 114 15.60 4.45 -18.79
N ALA A 115 16.33 5.52 -19.05
CA ALA A 115 16.85 6.41 -18.00
C ALA A 115 15.77 7.18 -17.20
N ARG A 116 14.50 7.13 -17.66
CA ARG A 116 13.32 7.72 -17.01
C ARG A 116 12.55 6.71 -16.18
N GLY A 117 12.99 5.44 -16.15
CA GLY A 117 12.33 4.35 -15.42
C GLY A 117 11.18 3.70 -16.17
N ASN A 118 10.99 3.98 -17.47
CA ASN A 118 9.99 3.31 -18.28
C ASN A 118 10.45 1.89 -18.62
N PHE A 119 9.55 0.93 -18.46
CA PHE A 119 9.80 -0.46 -18.81
C PHE A 119 9.99 -0.61 -20.33
N LEU A 120 11.04 -1.31 -20.75
CA LEU A 120 11.32 -1.56 -22.16
C LEU A 120 11.09 -3.04 -22.52
N LEU A 121 11.74 -3.94 -21.81
CA LEU A 121 11.59 -5.38 -22.03
C LEU A 121 12.03 -6.20 -20.82
N LYS A 122 11.70 -7.48 -20.83
CA LYS A 122 12.16 -8.46 -19.83
C LYS A 122 12.50 -9.78 -20.50
N TRP A 123 13.39 -10.55 -19.87
CA TRP A 123 13.68 -11.92 -20.25
C TRP A 123 14.03 -12.78 -19.05
N GLY A 124 13.93 -14.07 -19.21
CA GLY A 124 14.16 -15.05 -18.16
C GLY A 124 12.88 -15.53 -17.49
N LYS A 125 13.00 -16.68 -16.88
CA LYS A 125 12.02 -17.35 -16.01
C LYS A 125 12.77 -18.36 -15.16
N GLU A 126 12.15 -18.89 -14.13
CA GLU A 126 12.75 -19.91 -13.28
C GLU A 126 13.16 -21.14 -14.10
N GLY A 127 14.40 -21.59 -13.89
CA GLY A 127 14.94 -22.79 -14.52
C GLY A 127 16.46 -22.79 -14.66
N ASN A 128 16.98 -23.82 -15.35
CA ASN A 128 18.41 -24.05 -15.57
C ASN A 128 18.83 -24.09 -17.04
N ALA A 129 17.88 -24.02 -17.98
CA ALA A 129 18.21 -23.95 -19.41
C ALA A 129 18.84 -22.59 -19.80
N PRO A 130 19.46 -22.48 -20.98
CA PRO A 130 19.92 -21.20 -21.53
C PRO A 130 18.82 -20.14 -21.50
N GLY A 131 19.14 -18.94 -21.00
CA GLY A 131 18.17 -17.84 -20.85
C GLY A 131 17.18 -17.97 -19.69
N GLN A 132 17.21 -19.06 -18.92
CA GLN A 132 16.48 -19.23 -17.67
C GLN A 132 17.40 -18.95 -16.47
N PHE A 133 16.82 -18.52 -15.34
CA PHE A 133 17.59 -18.16 -14.16
C PHE A 133 17.07 -18.86 -12.90
N LYS A 134 17.95 -18.95 -11.92
CA LYS A 134 17.60 -19.27 -10.54
C LYS A 134 18.25 -18.26 -9.62
N SER A 135 17.45 -17.36 -9.07
CA SER A 135 17.93 -16.24 -8.24
C SER A 135 19.06 -15.45 -8.94
N PRO A 136 18.81 -14.73 -10.03
CA PRO A 136 19.82 -13.87 -10.66
C PRO A 136 20.18 -12.73 -9.71
N TRP A 137 21.50 -12.48 -9.51
CA TRP A 137 21.97 -11.50 -8.52
C TRP A 137 22.67 -10.29 -9.14
N GLY A 138 23.78 -10.49 -9.79
CA GLY A 138 24.59 -9.44 -10.37
C GLY A 138 24.27 -9.25 -11.86
N VAL A 139 24.32 -8.01 -12.32
CA VAL A 139 24.24 -7.64 -13.73
C VAL A 139 25.38 -6.67 -14.05
N ALA A 140 26.02 -6.82 -15.21
CA ALA A 140 26.99 -5.88 -15.76
C ALA A 140 26.80 -5.75 -17.25
N CYS A 141 27.17 -4.58 -17.81
CA CYS A 141 27.19 -4.32 -19.23
C CYS A 141 28.62 -4.02 -19.69
N ASP A 142 29.02 -4.53 -20.85
CA ASP A 142 30.28 -4.12 -21.48
C ASP A 142 30.07 -2.91 -22.43
N PRO A 143 31.16 -2.29 -22.91
CA PRO A 143 31.08 -1.18 -23.84
C PRO A 143 30.41 -1.52 -25.17
N LEU A 144 30.33 -2.80 -25.55
CA LEU A 144 29.67 -3.28 -26.77
C LEU A 144 28.17 -3.51 -26.59
N GLY A 145 27.63 -3.28 -25.36
CA GLY A 145 26.22 -3.42 -25.03
C GLY A 145 25.80 -4.86 -24.70
N TYR A 146 26.74 -5.79 -24.52
CA TYR A 146 26.40 -7.12 -24.02
C TYR A 146 26.09 -7.07 -22.52
N VAL A 147 25.12 -7.88 -22.12
CA VAL A 147 24.64 -7.97 -20.74
C VAL A 147 25.07 -9.28 -20.11
N TYR A 148 25.76 -9.19 -18.99
CA TYR A 148 26.27 -10.33 -18.23
C TYR A 148 25.46 -10.47 -16.94
N VAL A 149 24.93 -11.65 -16.70
CA VAL A 149 24.06 -11.93 -15.56
C VAL A 149 24.65 -13.05 -14.71
N VAL A 150 24.81 -12.80 -13.44
CA VAL A 150 25.11 -13.83 -12.45
C VAL A 150 23.85 -14.60 -12.11
N ASP A 151 23.77 -15.82 -12.57
CA ASP A 151 22.71 -16.79 -12.30
C ASP A 151 23.08 -17.60 -11.05
N SER A 152 22.95 -16.99 -9.88
CA SER A 152 23.55 -17.40 -8.62
C SER A 152 23.14 -18.81 -8.20
N GLY A 153 21.83 -19.11 -8.26
CA GLY A 153 21.30 -20.42 -7.86
C GLY A 153 21.66 -21.55 -8.83
N ASN A 154 22.11 -21.22 -10.06
CA ASN A 154 22.63 -22.17 -11.04
C ASN A 154 24.17 -22.17 -11.11
N HIS A 155 24.85 -21.38 -10.28
CA HIS A 155 26.30 -21.34 -10.15
C HIS A 155 27.02 -21.00 -11.47
N ARG A 156 26.49 -20.05 -12.25
CA ARG A 156 27.01 -19.68 -13.58
C ARG A 156 26.87 -18.21 -13.88
N VAL A 157 27.51 -17.76 -14.95
CA VAL A 157 27.26 -16.46 -15.60
C VAL A 157 26.64 -16.73 -16.96
N GLN A 158 25.68 -15.93 -17.36
CA GLN A 158 25.08 -15.96 -18.71
C GLN A 158 25.30 -14.61 -19.40
N LYS A 159 25.63 -14.63 -20.69
CA LYS A 159 25.83 -13.47 -21.56
C LYS A 159 24.66 -13.34 -22.54
N PHE A 160 24.19 -12.13 -22.73
CA PHE A 160 23.07 -11.78 -23.60
C PHE A 160 23.45 -10.57 -24.48
N ASP A 161 22.74 -10.41 -25.60
CA ASP A 161 22.72 -9.12 -26.29
C ASP A 161 21.84 -8.10 -25.55
N SER A 162 21.80 -6.85 -26.04
CA SER A 162 21.01 -5.77 -25.44
C SER A 162 19.48 -5.98 -25.51
N ASN A 163 19.01 -6.95 -26.33
CA ASN A 163 17.61 -7.34 -26.49
C ASN A 163 17.22 -8.55 -25.66
N GLY A 164 18.16 -9.08 -24.84
CA GLY A 164 17.93 -10.24 -23.99
C GLY A 164 18.06 -11.57 -24.70
N THR A 165 18.61 -11.62 -25.93
CA THR A 165 18.90 -12.87 -26.64
C THR A 165 20.11 -13.55 -25.99
N TYR A 166 19.92 -14.82 -25.58
CA TYR A 166 21.00 -15.61 -24.99
C TYR A 166 22.15 -15.86 -25.99
N LEU A 167 23.37 -15.63 -25.56
CA LEU A 167 24.57 -15.87 -26.38
C LEU A 167 25.39 -17.06 -25.88
N CYS A 168 25.82 -17.03 -24.61
CA CYS A 168 26.60 -18.12 -24.03
C CYS A 168 26.49 -18.11 -22.49
N SER A 169 27.02 -19.15 -21.86
CA SER A 169 27.16 -19.22 -20.41
C SER A 169 28.39 -20.02 -20.02
N TRP A 170 28.92 -19.73 -18.84
CA TRP A 170 30.03 -20.45 -18.25
C TRP A 170 29.91 -20.50 -16.73
N GLY A 171 30.67 -21.40 -16.13
CA GLY A 171 30.58 -21.73 -14.72
C GLY A 171 29.64 -22.91 -14.47
N ASN A 172 29.94 -23.62 -13.41
CA ASN A 172 29.14 -24.68 -12.81
C ASN A 172 29.52 -24.80 -11.34
N ARG A 173 28.71 -25.47 -10.55
CA ARG A 173 28.98 -25.61 -9.11
C ARG A 173 30.29 -26.34 -8.82
N GLY A 174 31.20 -25.72 -8.05
CA GLY A 174 32.42 -26.34 -7.60
C GLY A 174 33.43 -25.38 -7.00
N LEU A 175 34.66 -25.89 -6.72
CA LEU A 175 35.73 -25.16 -6.02
C LEU A 175 36.93 -24.88 -6.94
N THR A 176 37.04 -25.58 -8.11
CA THR A 176 38.16 -25.46 -9.03
C THR A 176 38.09 -24.22 -9.91
N GLU A 177 39.12 -23.97 -10.68
CA GLU A 177 39.13 -22.87 -11.66
C GLU A 177 37.97 -23.02 -12.67
N GLY A 178 37.34 -21.90 -13.03
CA GLY A 178 36.16 -21.87 -13.89
C GLY A 178 34.85 -22.31 -13.24
N GLN A 179 34.91 -22.92 -12.05
CA GLN A 179 33.72 -23.24 -11.27
C GLN A 179 33.36 -22.13 -10.30
N LEU A 180 32.08 -22.02 -9.96
CA LEU A 180 31.53 -20.98 -9.09
C LEU A 180 30.67 -21.62 -7.99
N ASN A 181 30.52 -20.95 -6.87
CA ASN A 181 29.66 -21.38 -5.78
C ASN A 181 28.88 -20.19 -5.24
N PHE A 182 27.57 -20.12 -5.54
CA PHE A 182 26.72 -18.98 -5.22
C PHE A 182 27.39 -17.62 -5.56
N PRO A 183 27.73 -17.39 -6.84
CA PRO A 183 28.30 -16.12 -7.26
C PRO A 183 27.30 -14.99 -7.05
N SER A 184 27.77 -13.76 -6.72
CA SER A 184 26.91 -12.64 -6.40
C SER A 184 27.16 -11.40 -7.26
N GLY A 185 28.29 -10.74 -7.11
CA GLY A 185 28.64 -9.53 -7.85
C GLY A 185 29.34 -9.84 -9.16
N ILE A 186 29.24 -8.91 -10.13
CA ILE A 186 29.89 -9.02 -11.43
C ILE A 186 30.31 -7.62 -11.93
N ALA A 187 31.43 -7.54 -12.57
CA ALA A 187 31.92 -6.38 -13.30
C ALA A 187 32.62 -6.81 -14.59
N VAL A 188 32.62 -5.95 -15.58
CA VAL A 188 33.30 -6.19 -16.86
C VAL A 188 34.25 -5.00 -17.12
N ASP A 189 35.51 -5.28 -17.46
CA ASP A 189 36.43 -4.24 -17.84
C ASP A 189 36.35 -3.89 -19.35
N LYS A 190 37.07 -2.85 -19.76
CA LYS A 190 37.07 -2.38 -21.16
C LYS A 190 37.74 -3.39 -22.13
N GLU A 191 38.51 -4.32 -21.62
CA GLU A 191 39.12 -5.42 -22.36
C GLU A 191 38.17 -6.62 -22.51
N GLY A 192 36.95 -6.57 -21.89
CA GLY A 192 35.95 -7.63 -21.92
C GLY A 192 36.21 -8.74 -20.92
N CYS A 193 37.16 -8.56 -19.98
CA CYS A 193 37.35 -9.52 -18.88
C CYS A 193 36.21 -9.38 -17.86
N VAL A 194 35.64 -10.50 -17.46
CA VAL A 194 34.54 -10.57 -16.53
C VAL A 194 35.03 -10.96 -15.14
N TYR A 195 34.77 -10.13 -14.14
CA TYR A 195 35.12 -10.36 -12.74
C TYR A 195 33.88 -10.76 -11.98
N VAL A 196 33.92 -11.88 -11.28
CA VAL A 196 32.80 -12.46 -10.56
C VAL A 196 33.14 -12.65 -9.10
N VAL A 197 32.31 -12.13 -8.21
CA VAL A 197 32.40 -12.42 -6.78
C VAL A 197 31.85 -13.83 -6.54
N ASP A 198 32.72 -14.79 -6.35
CA ASP A 198 32.43 -16.20 -6.08
C ASP A 198 32.22 -16.40 -4.57
N SER A 199 31.04 -15.96 -4.09
CA SER A 199 30.77 -15.74 -2.65
C SER A 199 30.89 -17.02 -1.82
N GLY A 200 30.38 -18.13 -2.30
CA GLY A 200 30.44 -19.41 -1.60
C GLY A 200 31.84 -20.04 -1.58
N ASN A 201 32.76 -19.53 -2.38
CA ASN A 201 34.18 -19.94 -2.38
C ASN A 201 35.09 -18.85 -1.81
N HIS A 202 34.56 -17.74 -1.31
CA HIS A 202 35.31 -16.63 -0.69
C HIS A 202 36.45 -16.11 -1.60
N ARG A 203 36.20 -15.93 -2.87
CA ARG A 203 37.19 -15.46 -3.86
C ARG A 203 36.57 -14.56 -4.93
N LEU A 204 37.45 -13.81 -5.59
CA LEU A 204 37.13 -13.11 -6.83
C LEU A 204 37.71 -13.93 -8.01
N THR A 205 36.87 -14.25 -9.00
CA THR A 205 37.26 -15.02 -10.16
C THR A 205 37.22 -14.13 -11.39
N LYS A 206 38.35 -14.10 -12.16
CA LYS A 206 38.44 -13.40 -13.43
C LYS A 206 38.31 -14.40 -14.58
N PHE A 207 37.44 -14.09 -15.50
CA PHE A 207 37.30 -14.79 -16.78
C PHE A 207 37.78 -13.86 -17.89
N ALA A 208 38.78 -14.29 -18.66
CA ALA A 208 39.23 -13.56 -19.84
C ALA A 208 38.43 -14.01 -21.07
N PRO A 209 38.25 -13.15 -22.09
CA PRO A 209 37.71 -13.54 -23.38
C PRO A 209 38.56 -14.69 -23.97
N THR A 210 37.92 -15.62 -24.66
CA THR A 210 38.66 -16.71 -25.34
C THR A 210 39.51 -16.18 -26.48
N GLU A 211 40.57 -16.95 -26.88
CA GLU A 211 41.40 -16.58 -28.02
C GLU A 211 40.60 -16.37 -29.31
N ASP A 212 39.48 -17.08 -29.49
CA ASP A 212 38.56 -16.89 -30.61
C ASP A 212 37.77 -15.58 -30.52
N GLU A 213 37.40 -15.15 -29.31
CA GLU A 213 36.73 -13.84 -29.06
C GLU A 213 37.77 -12.70 -29.20
N LEU A 214 38.97 -12.89 -28.66
CA LEU A 214 40.12 -12.00 -28.85
C LEU A 214 40.57 -11.97 -30.32
N ASN A 215 40.52 -13.12 -31.04
CA ASN A 215 40.90 -13.21 -32.43
C ASN A 215 39.80 -12.72 -33.37
N ARG A 216 38.52 -12.82 -33.03
CA ARG A 216 37.44 -12.08 -33.73
C ARG A 216 37.67 -10.57 -33.63
N GLY A 217 37.92 -10.05 -32.44
CA GLY A 217 38.31 -8.65 -32.24
C GLY A 217 39.67 -8.30 -32.91
N LYS A 218 40.62 -9.26 -33.02
CA LYS A 218 41.90 -9.09 -33.72
C LYS A 218 41.83 -9.38 -35.23
N GLN A 219 40.91 -10.19 -35.71
CA GLN A 219 40.63 -10.41 -37.13
C GLN A 219 39.92 -9.20 -37.73
N GLU A 220 39.06 -8.56 -36.97
CA GLU A 220 38.55 -7.21 -37.30
C GLU A 220 39.68 -6.17 -37.25
N LYS A 221 40.71 -6.32 -36.37
CA LYS A 221 41.92 -5.49 -36.32
C LYS A 221 42.98 -5.81 -37.38
N ARG A 222 43.03 -7.02 -37.97
CA ARG A 222 44.04 -7.42 -38.95
C ARG A 222 43.70 -7.11 -40.43
N ILE A 223 42.49 -6.67 -40.72
CA ILE A 223 42.12 -6.16 -42.05
C ILE A 223 42.56 -4.68 -42.21
N ALA A 224 43.14 -4.09 -41.20
CA ALA A 224 43.56 -2.68 -41.18
C ALA A 224 45.06 -2.47 -41.44
N SER A 225 45.55 -2.87 -42.61
CA SER A 225 46.78 -2.28 -43.18
C SER A 225 46.50 -0.94 -43.88
N ASP A 226 45.23 -0.58 -44.09
CA ASP A 226 44.75 0.75 -44.49
C ASP A 226 43.84 1.26 -43.39
N LEU A 227 44.04 2.50 -42.93
CA LEU A 227 43.24 3.17 -41.92
C LEU A 227 41.74 2.98 -42.20
N THR A 228 41.06 2.26 -41.31
CA THR A 228 39.66 1.93 -41.52
C THR A 228 38.75 3.07 -41.12
N ALA A 229 37.69 3.25 -41.84
CA ALA A 229 36.61 4.15 -41.48
C ALA A 229 35.93 3.67 -40.17
N PRO A 230 35.46 4.58 -39.30
CA PRO A 230 34.65 4.23 -38.15
C PRO A 230 33.43 3.41 -38.59
N ILE A 231 33.08 2.37 -37.77
CA ILE A 231 31.93 1.52 -38.01
C ILE A 231 30.92 1.73 -36.91
N ASN A 232 29.67 1.27 -37.13
CA ASN A 232 28.56 1.40 -36.22
C ASN A 232 28.30 2.84 -35.77
N LEU A 233 28.35 3.80 -36.69
CA LEU A 233 27.88 5.14 -36.44
C LEU A 233 26.39 5.11 -36.15
N VAL A 234 25.99 5.55 -34.93
CA VAL A 234 24.61 5.73 -34.49
C VAL A 234 24.39 7.22 -34.23
N VAL A 235 23.34 7.78 -34.80
CA VAL A 235 22.96 9.16 -34.59
C VAL A 235 21.60 9.22 -33.93
N LYS A 236 21.53 9.81 -32.74
CA LYS A 236 20.29 9.98 -31.97
C LYS A 236 19.86 11.45 -32.06
N PRO A 237 18.65 11.75 -32.60
CA PRO A 237 18.15 13.11 -32.64
C PRO A 237 17.84 13.64 -31.23
N GLY A 238 18.09 14.95 -31.04
CA GLY A 238 17.76 15.75 -29.89
C GLY A 238 17.08 17.04 -30.28
N ASP A 239 16.83 17.94 -29.34
CA ASP A 239 16.31 19.27 -29.61
C ASP A 239 17.45 20.20 -30.03
N THR A 240 17.38 20.69 -31.26
CA THR A 240 18.44 21.49 -31.91
C THR A 240 19.83 20.83 -31.88
N GLU A 241 19.90 19.54 -31.65
CA GLU A 241 21.15 18.78 -31.58
C GLU A 241 20.98 17.33 -32.06
N ASN A 242 22.07 16.69 -32.46
CA ASN A 242 22.17 15.25 -32.68
C ASN A 242 23.35 14.69 -31.90
N ILE A 243 23.14 13.55 -31.23
CA ILE A 243 24.17 12.85 -30.47
C ILE A 243 24.68 11.69 -31.30
N LEU A 244 26.01 11.73 -31.60
CA LEU A 244 26.68 10.73 -32.40
C LEU A 244 27.54 9.81 -31.54
N SER A 245 27.52 8.52 -31.82
CA SER A 245 28.40 7.52 -31.21
C SER A 245 28.83 6.50 -32.26
N TRP A 246 30.05 5.97 -32.13
CA TRP A 246 30.61 4.97 -33.04
C TRP A 246 31.59 4.08 -32.30
N LEU A 247 32.10 3.03 -32.95
CA LEU A 247 33.16 2.20 -32.36
C LEU A 247 34.54 2.85 -32.60
N GLU A 248 35.36 2.85 -31.54
CA GLU A 248 36.76 3.30 -31.64
C GLU A 248 37.55 2.46 -32.64
N VAL A 249 38.30 3.11 -33.47
CA VAL A 249 39.26 2.50 -34.39
C VAL A 249 40.63 2.49 -33.71
N SER A 250 41.26 1.32 -33.60
CA SER A 250 42.46 1.10 -32.78
C SER A 250 43.68 1.94 -33.12
N ASP A 251 43.81 2.35 -34.37
CA ASP A 251 44.96 3.11 -34.89
C ASP A 251 44.60 4.58 -35.18
N ALA A 252 43.39 5.01 -34.77
CA ALA A 252 42.95 6.39 -34.84
C ALA A 252 43.31 7.16 -33.57
N VAL A 253 43.90 8.32 -33.71
CA VAL A 253 44.17 9.25 -32.62
C VAL A 253 43.02 10.27 -32.44
N SER A 254 42.24 10.50 -33.49
CA SER A 254 41.07 11.36 -33.50
C SER A 254 40.11 11.00 -34.64
N TYR A 255 38.98 11.69 -34.71
CA TYR A 255 37.96 11.50 -35.73
C TYR A 255 37.56 12.84 -36.31
N ASN A 256 37.21 12.87 -37.62
CA ASN A 256 36.59 14.01 -38.24
C ASN A 256 35.16 13.68 -38.63
N LEU A 257 34.23 14.58 -38.30
CA LEU A 257 32.83 14.46 -38.64
C LEU A 257 32.54 15.24 -39.92
N TYR A 258 31.90 14.59 -40.87
CA TYR A 258 31.38 15.19 -42.08
C TYR A 258 29.87 15.20 -42.03
N PHE A 259 29.24 16.34 -42.31
CA PHE A 259 27.80 16.47 -42.31
C PHE A 259 27.27 17.40 -43.38
N SER A 260 26.02 17.22 -43.77
CA SER A 260 25.29 18.06 -44.71
C SER A 260 23.79 17.95 -44.48
N THR A 261 23.00 18.86 -45.00
CA THR A 261 21.54 18.74 -45.14
C THR A 261 21.12 18.00 -46.41
N GLU A 262 22.05 17.66 -47.27
CA GLU A 262 21.84 16.88 -48.49
C GLU A 262 22.52 15.51 -48.35
N PRO A 263 21.95 14.43 -48.90
CA PRO A 263 22.52 13.08 -48.86
C PRO A 263 23.75 12.97 -49.81
N GLN A 264 24.48 11.83 -49.66
CA GLN A 264 25.69 11.49 -50.43
C GLN A 264 26.87 12.36 -50.03
N LEU A 265 27.30 12.25 -48.80
CA LEU A 265 28.44 12.95 -48.24
C LEU A 265 29.72 12.62 -48.96
N SER A 266 30.58 13.65 -49.17
CA SER A 266 31.93 13.51 -49.69
C SER A 266 32.93 14.35 -48.90
N ILE A 267 34.18 13.91 -48.83
CA ILE A 267 35.24 14.61 -48.11
C ILE A 267 35.47 16.03 -48.70
N ASP A 268 35.21 16.22 -49.99
CA ASP A 268 35.50 17.47 -50.71
C ASP A 268 34.38 18.50 -50.62
N THR A 269 33.12 18.07 -50.38
CA THR A 269 31.94 18.94 -50.49
C THR A 269 31.13 19.09 -49.21
N SER A 270 31.29 18.18 -48.25
CA SER A 270 30.56 18.21 -46.98
C SER A 270 31.23 19.12 -45.94
N THR A 271 30.44 19.67 -45.03
CA THR A 271 30.99 20.44 -43.90
C THR A 271 31.73 19.51 -42.95
N LYS A 272 32.98 19.88 -42.61
CA LYS A 272 33.87 19.10 -41.78
C LYS A 272 33.99 19.70 -40.35
N ILE A 273 33.95 18.89 -39.33
CA ILE A 273 34.32 19.21 -37.95
C ILE A 273 35.46 18.27 -37.55
N GLU A 274 36.61 18.85 -37.20
CA GLU A 274 37.83 18.10 -36.88
C GLU A 274 37.94 17.75 -35.41
N GLY A 275 38.54 16.59 -35.10
CA GLY A 275 38.92 16.21 -33.76
C GLY A 275 37.74 15.87 -32.84
N VAL A 276 36.65 15.35 -33.39
CA VAL A 276 35.48 14.96 -32.57
C VAL A 276 35.79 13.73 -31.71
N THR A 277 35.17 13.67 -30.52
CA THR A 277 35.34 12.58 -29.55
C THR A 277 34.04 11.79 -29.37
N ILE A 278 34.12 10.58 -28.86
CA ILE A 278 32.97 9.69 -28.62
C ILE A 278 32.49 9.83 -27.18
N PRO A 279 31.18 10.10 -26.92
CA PRO A 279 30.18 10.55 -27.90
C PRO A 279 30.39 12.02 -28.30
N TYR A 280 29.89 12.40 -29.47
CA TYR A 280 29.92 13.79 -29.98
C TYR A 280 28.51 14.37 -30.02
N ILE A 281 28.32 15.60 -29.53
CA ILE A 281 27.06 16.34 -29.62
C ILE A 281 27.19 17.43 -30.67
N HIS A 282 26.49 17.27 -31.78
CA HIS A 282 26.38 18.29 -32.81
C HIS A 282 25.18 19.18 -32.50
N SER A 283 25.43 20.35 -31.92
CA SER A 283 24.42 21.32 -31.49
C SER A 283 24.26 22.49 -32.45
N GLY A 284 23.21 23.30 -32.25
CA GLY A 284 22.90 24.46 -33.12
C GLY A 284 22.21 24.06 -34.40
N LEU A 285 21.60 22.90 -34.45
CA LEU A 285 20.89 22.39 -35.62
C LEU A 285 19.46 22.97 -35.68
N THR A 286 18.87 22.95 -36.87
CA THR A 286 17.49 23.34 -37.10
C THR A 286 16.59 22.12 -36.95
N ASN A 287 15.63 22.16 -36.03
CA ASN A 287 14.64 21.12 -35.91
C ASN A 287 13.84 20.87 -37.19
N ASN A 288 13.42 19.64 -37.40
CA ASN A 288 12.70 19.16 -38.59
C ASN A 288 13.51 19.26 -39.89
N THR A 289 14.84 19.44 -39.81
CA THR A 289 15.76 19.41 -40.94
C THR A 289 16.57 18.13 -40.87
N ALA A 290 16.60 17.36 -41.98
CA ALA A 290 17.44 16.17 -42.05
C ALA A 290 18.93 16.55 -42.13
N TYR A 291 19.74 15.93 -41.29
CA TYR A 291 21.19 16.02 -41.32
C TYR A 291 21.77 14.63 -41.57
N PHE A 292 22.69 14.57 -42.53
CA PHE A 292 23.42 13.38 -42.91
C PHE A 292 24.82 13.44 -42.28
N TYR A 293 25.33 12.31 -41.81
CA TYR A 293 26.56 12.21 -41.05
C TYR A 293 27.43 11.06 -41.53
N ALA A 294 28.72 11.29 -41.65
CA ALA A 294 29.72 10.25 -41.78
C ALA A 294 31.02 10.69 -41.07
N LEU A 295 31.87 9.74 -40.74
CA LEU A 295 33.09 9.93 -39.98
C LEU A 295 34.29 9.40 -40.75
N THR A 296 35.46 10.05 -40.54
CA THR A 296 36.75 9.48 -40.85
C THR A 296 37.55 9.27 -39.56
N SER A 297 38.38 8.27 -39.49
CA SER A 297 39.44 8.13 -38.48
C SER A 297 40.70 8.83 -38.96
N VAL A 298 41.51 9.36 -38.02
CA VAL A 298 42.71 10.16 -38.32
C VAL A 298 43.90 9.53 -37.58
N THR A 299 45.02 9.32 -38.29
CA THR A 299 46.29 8.85 -37.72
C THR A 299 47.07 9.97 -37.03
N GLU A 300 48.14 9.61 -36.32
CA GLU A 300 49.06 10.57 -35.67
C GLU A 300 49.74 11.52 -36.70
N GLU A 301 49.93 11.04 -37.94
CA GLU A 301 50.47 11.83 -39.04
C GLU A 301 49.43 12.71 -39.77
N GLY A 302 48.17 12.65 -39.33
CA GLY A 302 47.09 13.44 -39.90
C GLY A 302 46.43 12.85 -41.15
N ALA A 303 46.75 11.58 -41.52
CA ALA A 303 46.07 10.91 -42.63
C ALA A 303 44.66 10.47 -42.25
N GLU A 304 43.68 10.66 -43.15
CA GLU A 304 42.27 10.28 -42.91
C GLU A 304 41.91 8.99 -43.65
N SER A 305 41.03 8.19 -43.03
CA SER A 305 40.36 7.07 -43.67
C SER A 305 39.34 7.52 -44.74
N ARG A 306 38.81 6.59 -45.51
CA ARG A 306 37.54 6.82 -46.21
C ARG A 306 36.42 7.12 -45.23
N LEU A 307 35.31 7.72 -45.71
CA LEU A 307 34.09 7.95 -44.92
C LEU A 307 33.47 6.62 -44.41
N SER A 308 32.91 6.66 -43.22
CA SER A 308 32.04 5.63 -42.72
C SER A 308 30.76 5.50 -43.56
N GLU A 309 29.92 4.51 -43.26
CA GLU A 309 28.55 4.50 -43.76
C GLU A 309 27.83 5.77 -43.30
N GLU A 310 27.04 6.36 -44.21
CA GLU A 310 26.24 7.54 -43.93
C GLU A 310 25.06 7.20 -43.05
N GLN A 311 24.84 8.01 -42.03
CA GLN A 311 23.67 7.96 -41.15
C GLN A 311 22.91 9.27 -41.21
N THR A 312 21.57 9.21 -41.01
CA THR A 312 20.75 10.42 -41.02
C THR A 312 19.98 10.54 -39.73
N ALA A 313 19.81 11.77 -39.26
CA ALA A 313 18.93 12.11 -38.17
C ALA A 313 18.28 13.47 -38.38
N ILE A 314 17.07 13.61 -37.89
CA ILE A 314 16.29 14.85 -37.93
C ILE A 314 16.15 15.32 -36.49
N PRO A 315 16.83 16.41 -36.08
CA PRO A 315 16.58 17.03 -34.79
C PRO A 315 15.10 17.36 -34.64
N VAL A 316 14.54 17.03 -33.54
CA VAL A 316 13.13 17.32 -33.26
C VAL A 316 13.04 18.08 -31.96
N LEU A 317 12.11 19.02 -31.89
CA LEU A 317 11.79 19.64 -30.60
C LEU A 317 11.34 18.51 -29.66
N ILE A 318 12.19 18.19 -28.69
CA ILE A 318 11.81 17.23 -27.65
C ILE A 318 11.02 18.04 -26.63
N ASP A 319 9.71 17.91 -26.68
CA ASP A 319 8.90 18.39 -25.60
C ASP A 319 9.20 17.55 -24.33
N ILE A 320 9.76 18.22 -23.34
CA ILE A 320 10.07 17.67 -22.01
C ILE A 320 9.12 18.23 -20.95
N SER A 321 8.22 19.13 -21.34
CA SER A 321 7.22 19.71 -20.46
C SER A 321 6.04 18.75 -20.30
N ALA A 322 5.67 18.47 -19.10
CA ALA A 322 4.47 17.70 -18.82
C ALA A 322 3.22 18.59 -18.88
N PRO A 323 2.03 18.04 -19.15
CA PRO A 323 0.79 18.79 -19.11
C PRO A 323 0.62 19.59 -17.83
N GLN A 324 0.22 20.85 -17.97
CA GLN A 324 0.10 21.83 -16.89
C GLN A 324 -1.34 22.02 -16.45
N ASN A 325 -1.52 22.52 -15.21
CA ASN A 325 -2.83 22.82 -14.62
C ASN A 325 -3.81 21.64 -14.70
N PRO A 326 -3.42 20.44 -14.25
CA PRO A 326 -4.35 19.35 -14.14
C PRO A 326 -5.46 19.70 -13.14
N ASP A 327 -6.70 19.33 -13.45
CA ASP A 327 -7.85 19.56 -12.59
C ASP A 327 -8.82 18.39 -12.63
N ILE A 328 -9.56 18.17 -11.53
CA ILE A 328 -10.57 17.14 -11.41
C ILE A 328 -11.70 17.60 -10.49
N VAL A 329 -12.95 17.43 -10.94
CA VAL A 329 -14.16 17.69 -10.16
C VAL A 329 -15.07 16.46 -10.21
N LEU A 330 -15.48 15.92 -9.06
CA LEU A 330 -16.38 14.78 -8.94
C LEU A 330 -17.83 15.28 -8.79
N ASN A 331 -18.78 14.61 -9.48
CA ASN A 331 -20.23 14.87 -9.40
C ASN A 331 -20.58 16.37 -9.40
N HIS A 332 -19.93 17.14 -10.29
CA HIS A 332 -20.15 18.59 -10.41
C HIS A 332 -19.83 19.39 -9.14
N GLY A 333 -18.92 18.88 -8.28
CA GLY A 333 -18.53 19.52 -7.03
C GLY A 333 -19.40 19.14 -5.84
N ALA A 334 -20.18 18.08 -5.95
CA ALA A 334 -20.97 17.56 -4.83
C ALA A 334 -20.04 17.12 -3.68
N TYR A 335 -20.39 17.47 -2.46
CA TYR A 335 -19.67 17.10 -1.24
C TYR A 335 -19.81 15.58 -0.95
N MET A 336 -20.96 14.98 -1.24
CA MET A 336 -21.30 13.58 -0.94
C MET A 336 -22.02 12.90 -2.11
N THR A 337 -21.93 11.58 -2.16
CA THR A 337 -22.68 10.72 -3.08
C THR A 337 -23.14 9.44 -2.39
N ASN A 338 -24.28 8.90 -2.79
CA ASN A 338 -24.77 7.59 -2.35
C ASN A 338 -24.45 6.47 -3.34
N SER A 339 -23.74 6.78 -4.42
CA SER A 339 -23.32 5.81 -5.45
C SER A 339 -21.81 5.79 -5.58
N PRO A 340 -21.17 4.62 -5.65
CA PRO A 340 -19.77 4.51 -6.01
C PRO A 340 -19.51 4.91 -7.47
N ASP A 341 -20.53 4.83 -8.32
CA ASP A 341 -20.49 5.30 -9.70
C ASP A 341 -20.74 6.80 -9.75
N MET A 342 -19.80 7.52 -10.30
CA MET A 342 -19.82 8.98 -10.33
C MET A 342 -19.34 9.53 -11.67
N VAL A 343 -19.55 10.81 -11.86
CA VAL A 343 -19.10 11.56 -13.02
C VAL A 343 -17.92 12.43 -12.62
N SER A 344 -16.82 12.31 -13.37
CA SER A 344 -15.61 13.12 -13.15
C SER A 344 -15.42 14.07 -14.31
N THR A 345 -15.30 15.37 -14.03
CA THR A 345 -14.87 16.37 -15.02
C THR A 345 -13.39 16.61 -14.81
N ILE A 346 -12.60 16.38 -15.86
CA ILE A 346 -11.13 16.45 -15.83
C ILE A 346 -10.63 17.42 -16.90
N SER A 347 -9.54 18.14 -16.62
CA SER A 347 -8.91 19.04 -17.59
C SER A 347 -7.41 19.24 -17.37
N ALA A 348 -6.69 19.56 -18.45
CA ALA A 348 -5.28 19.96 -18.40
C ALA A 348 -4.93 20.79 -19.66
N LYS A 349 -3.72 21.38 -19.66
CA LYS A 349 -3.19 22.13 -20.80
C LYS A 349 -1.78 21.66 -21.13
N ASP A 350 -1.51 21.48 -22.41
CA ASP A 350 -0.18 21.27 -22.95
C ASP A 350 -0.05 22.02 -24.28
N VAL A 351 0.84 23.02 -24.31
CA VAL A 351 0.95 23.92 -25.47
C VAL A 351 1.91 23.41 -26.54
N ASP A 352 2.75 22.45 -26.17
CA ASP A 352 3.82 21.95 -27.04
C ASP A 352 3.38 20.72 -27.85
N SER A 353 3.18 19.58 -27.21
CA SER A 353 2.78 18.34 -27.89
C SER A 353 1.30 17.97 -27.70
N GLY A 354 0.60 18.67 -26.83
CA GLY A 354 -0.80 18.44 -26.53
C GLY A 354 -1.04 17.28 -25.54
N VAL A 355 -2.13 17.36 -24.78
CA VAL A 355 -2.57 16.27 -23.88
C VAL A 355 -3.03 15.10 -24.71
N ALA A 356 -2.36 13.95 -24.62
CA ALA A 356 -2.58 12.75 -25.43
C ALA A 356 -3.23 11.61 -24.67
N ALA A 357 -3.22 11.62 -23.34
CA ALA A 357 -3.95 10.65 -22.51
C ALA A 357 -4.15 11.14 -21.08
N TYR A 358 -5.11 10.50 -20.39
CA TYR A 358 -5.31 10.67 -18.94
C TYR A 358 -5.30 9.32 -18.22
N PHE A 359 -4.97 9.37 -16.90
CA PHE A 359 -5.04 8.23 -15.98
C PHE A 359 -5.78 8.69 -14.73
N ILE A 360 -6.80 7.93 -14.30
CA ILE A 360 -7.60 8.25 -13.12
C ILE A 360 -7.60 7.08 -12.14
N SER A 361 -7.41 7.34 -10.84
CA SER A 361 -7.28 6.29 -9.83
C SER A 361 -7.50 6.83 -8.42
N GLU A 362 -7.92 5.97 -7.48
CA GLU A 362 -7.86 6.25 -6.04
C GLU A 362 -6.43 6.07 -5.45
N ASN A 363 -5.50 5.50 -6.19
CA ASN A 363 -4.11 5.32 -5.75
C ASN A 363 -3.31 6.59 -6.05
N PRO A 364 -2.68 7.26 -5.05
CA PRO A 364 -1.93 8.50 -5.24
C PRO A 364 -0.60 8.34 -5.99
N MET A 365 -0.26 7.11 -6.40
CA MET A 365 1.02 6.83 -7.06
C MET A 365 1.01 7.32 -8.50
N THR A 366 1.91 8.22 -8.85
CA THR A 366 2.07 8.73 -10.21
C THR A 366 2.37 7.57 -11.18
N PRO A 367 1.51 7.34 -12.20
CA PRO A 367 1.75 6.32 -13.20
C PRO A 367 2.94 6.71 -14.09
N SER A 368 3.72 5.73 -14.58
CA SER A 368 4.67 6.02 -15.66
C SER A 368 3.91 6.23 -16.98
N GLY A 369 4.45 7.02 -17.89
CA GLY A 369 3.80 7.31 -19.18
C GLY A 369 3.48 6.08 -20.04
N THR A 370 4.12 4.95 -19.76
CA THR A 370 3.92 3.65 -20.47
C THR A 370 3.16 2.60 -19.64
N MET A 371 2.74 2.93 -18.42
CA MET A 371 1.98 2.01 -17.56
C MET A 371 0.61 1.68 -18.19
N PRO A 372 0.11 0.43 -18.12
CA PRO A 372 -1.24 0.10 -18.55
C PRO A 372 -2.29 0.87 -17.74
N GLY A 373 -3.39 1.26 -18.40
CA GLY A 373 -4.49 1.96 -17.77
C GLY A 373 -4.64 3.42 -18.18
N TRP A 374 -3.72 3.94 -18.99
CA TRP A 374 -3.93 5.22 -19.67
C TRP A 374 -5.07 5.13 -20.67
N VAL A 375 -5.90 6.14 -20.69
CA VAL A 375 -6.95 6.32 -21.69
C VAL A 375 -6.45 7.34 -22.71
N ASP A 376 -6.14 6.87 -23.90
CA ASP A 376 -5.62 7.71 -24.96
C ASP A 376 -6.73 8.62 -25.54
N VAL A 377 -6.37 9.84 -25.87
CA VAL A 377 -7.20 10.86 -26.51
C VAL A 377 -6.45 11.48 -27.70
N GLU A 378 -7.17 12.12 -28.61
CA GLU A 378 -6.50 12.91 -29.64
C GLU A 378 -5.74 14.07 -28.98
N PRO A 379 -4.48 14.30 -29.34
CA PRO A 379 -3.68 15.35 -28.71
C PRO A 379 -4.29 16.75 -28.88
N GLU A 380 -4.60 17.39 -27.75
CA GLU A 380 -5.17 18.74 -27.72
C GLU A 380 -4.38 19.64 -26.77
N GLN A 381 -4.10 20.88 -27.19
CA GLN A 381 -3.41 21.88 -26.34
C GLN A 381 -4.19 22.26 -25.08
N LYS A 382 -5.51 22.13 -25.14
CA LYS A 382 -6.42 22.34 -24.00
C LYS A 382 -7.44 21.22 -23.97
N PHE A 383 -7.18 20.24 -23.13
CA PHE A 383 -8.02 19.07 -22.96
C PHE A 383 -9.07 19.31 -21.86
N GLY A 384 -10.27 18.81 -22.06
CA GLY A 384 -11.33 18.75 -21.04
C GLY A 384 -12.37 17.71 -21.41
N ALA A 385 -12.69 16.82 -20.44
CA ALA A 385 -13.64 15.75 -20.64
C ALA A 385 -14.47 15.49 -19.38
N THR A 386 -15.68 14.96 -19.60
CA THR A 386 -16.52 14.40 -18.54
C THR A 386 -16.59 12.90 -18.71
N ILE A 387 -16.11 12.16 -17.72
CA ILE A 387 -15.91 10.71 -17.79
C ILE A 387 -16.57 10.00 -16.60
N PRO A 388 -17.07 8.77 -16.76
CA PRO A 388 -17.50 7.96 -15.64
C PRO A 388 -16.29 7.45 -14.84
N PHE A 389 -16.46 7.36 -13.52
CA PHE A 389 -15.49 6.75 -12.64
C PHE A 389 -16.21 6.00 -11.51
N THR A 390 -15.77 4.78 -11.20
CA THR A 390 -16.30 3.99 -10.09
C THR A 390 -15.24 3.87 -9.00
N THR A 391 -15.55 4.34 -7.79
CA THR A 391 -14.68 4.22 -6.64
C THR A 391 -14.71 2.81 -6.04
N SER A 392 -13.72 2.50 -5.22
CA SER A 392 -13.69 1.28 -4.41
C SER A 392 -14.95 1.19 -3.53
N PRO A 393 -15.48 -0.02 -3.28
CA PRO A 393 -16.66 -0.21 -2.42
C PRO A 393 -16.36 0.15 -0.96
N GLY A 394 -17.43 0.46 -0.22
CA GLY A 394 -17.41 0.83 1.20
C GLY A 394 -17.46 2.33 1.41
N ASP A 395 -18.25 2.73 2.43
CA ASP A 395 -18.45 4.14 2.77
C ASP A 395 -17.19 4.81 3.29
N GLY A 396 -17.15 6.13 3.22
CA GLY A 396 -16.05 6.97 3.66
C GLY A 396 -15.52 7.92 2.58
N THR A 397 -14.58 8.76 2.95
CA THR A 397 -13.96 9.71 2.02
C THR A 397 -13.18 8.96 0.93
N LYS A 398 -13.54 9.21 -0.31
CA LYS A 398 -12.87 8.71 -1.51
C LYS A 398 -12.07 9.85 -2.11
N THR A 399 -10.75 9.67 -2.19
CA THR A 399 -9.88 10.63 -2.87
C THR A 399 -9.50 10.08 -4.23
N VAL A 400 -9.80 10.82 -5.27
CA VAL A 400 -9.55 10.44 -6.67
C VAL A 400 -8.48 11.36 -7.23
N TYR A 401 -7.50 10.76 -7.89
CA TYR A 401 -6.37 11.42 -8.53
C TYR A 401 -6.50 11.30 -10.04
N VAL A 402 -6.11 12.34 -10.77
CA VAL A 402 -5.97 12.31 -12.22
C VAL A 402 -4.58 12.79 -12.61
N TRP A 403 -4.01 12.13 -13.61
CA TRP A 403 -2.76 12.51 -14.29
C TRP A 403 -3.05 12.63 -15.77
N PHE A 404 -2.29 13.46 -16.43
CA PHE A 404 -2.30 13.62 -17.87
C PHE A 404 -0.91 13.36 -18.43
N LYS A 405 -0.84 12.81 -19.61
CA LYS A 405 0.42 12.73 -20.36
C LYS A 405 0.25 13.35 -21.73
N ASP A 406 1.36 13.89 -22.24
CA ASP A 406 1.48 14.39 -23.59
C ASP A 406 1.79 13.26 -24.60
N ALA A 407 1.95 13.63 -25.88
CA ALA A 407 2.33 12.70 -26.94
C ALA A 407 3.77 12.14 -26.78
N ASN A 408 4.62 12.80 -25.99
CA ASN A 408 5.98 12.38 -25.66
C ASN A 408 6.09 11.55 -24.36
N ASN A 409 4.95 11.22 -23.75
CA ASN A 409 4.83 10.51 -22.46
C ASN A 409 5.38 11.26 -21.23
N ASN A 410 5.47 12.60 -21.27
CA ASN A 410 5.72 13.38 -20.07
C ASN A 410 4.42 13.43 -19.24
N VAL A 411 4.52 13.05 -17.96
CA VAL A 411 3.36 12.90 -17.07
C VAL A 411 3.27 14.09 -16.14
N SER A 412 2.06 14.67 -16.01
CA SER A 412 1.76 15.80 -15.12
C SER A 412 1.95 15.44 -13.63
N VAL A 413 2.02 16.45 -12.76
CA VAL A 413 1.68 16.28 -11.36
C VAL A 413 0.20 15.84 -11.25
N PRO A 414 -0.21 15.13 -10.19
CA PRO A 414 -1.62 14.79 -10.01
C PRO A 414 -2.45 16.02 -9.66
N ALA A 415 -3.67 16.08 -10.20
CA ALA A 415 -4.76 16.78 -9.52
C ALA A 415 -5.54 15.76 -8.68
N SER A 416 -6.14 16.19 -7.59
CA SER A 416 -6.97 15.32 -6.76
C SER A 416 -8.13 16.07 -6.15
N THR A 417 -9.23 15.35 -5.96
CA THR A 417 -10.40 15.83 -5.24
C THR A 417 -10.98 14.71 -4.41
N SER A 418 -11.77 15.05 -3.40
CA SER A 418 -12.37 14.06 -2.51
C SER A 418 -13.88 14.22 -2.48
N ILE A 419 -14.57 13.10 -2.36
CA ILE A 419 -16.02 13.03 -2.18
C ILE A 419 -16.33 11.99 -1.11
N LEU A 420 -17.38 12.22 -0.33
CA LEU A 420 -17.82 11.30 0.69
C LEU A 420 -18.81 10.29 0.11
N LEU A 421 -18.39 9.03 -0.02
CA LEU A 421 -19.28 7.94 -0.40
C LEU A 421 -20.04 7.43 0.83
N ASN A 422 -21.36 7.47 0.76
CA ASN A 422 -22.23 6.99 1.81
C ASN A 422 -23.40 6.18 1.23
N THR A 423 -23.16 4.93 0.93
CA THR A 423 -24.17 3.99 0.43
C THR A 423 -25.04 3.40 1.54
N SER A 424 -24.59 3.53 2.78
CA SER A 424 -25.20 2.91 3.96
C SER A 424 -26.19 3.79 4.70
N GLY A 425 -26.21 5.09 4.43
CA GLY A 425 -26.97 6.06 5.21
C GLY A 425 -26.33 6.39 6.59
N TYR A 426 -25.12 5.87 6.90
CA TYR A 426 -24.36 6.16 8.11
C TYR A 426 -22.95 6.62 7.77
N LEU A 427 -22.47 7.67 8.46
CA LEU A 427 -21.14 8.25 8.26
C LEU A 427 -20.30 8.12 9.53
N CYS A 428 -19.02 7.76 9.37
CA CYS A 428 -18.04 7.87 10.44
C CYS A 428 -17.68 9.35 10.63
N VAL A 429 -18.15 9.96 11.71
CA VAL A 429 -17.94 11.38 11.98
C VAL A 429 -16.85 11.63 13.02
N ALA A 430 -16.52 10.65 13.85
CA ALA A 430 -15.46 10.76 14.83
C ALA A 430 -14.82 9.42 15.14
N LYS A 431 -13.57 9.47 15.55
CA LYS A 431 -12.85 8.31 16.09
C LYS A 431 -11.89 8.78 17.18
N TRP A 432 -11.73 7.97 18.22
CA TRP A 432 -10.76 8.22 19.29
C TRP A 432 -10.21 6.92 19.85
N GLY A 433 -9.08 7.04 20.48
CA GLY A 433 -8.32 5.93 21.04
C GLY A 433 -6.97 5.76 20.35
N LYS A 434 -6.02 5.27 21.12
CA LYS A 434 -4.66 4.96 20.66
C LYS A 434 -4.11 3.78 21.46
N PRO A 435 -3.18 2.99 20.91
CA PRO A 435 -2.51 1.93 21.65
C PRO A 435 -1.77 2.45 22.88
N GLY A 436 -1.94 1.80 24.06
CA GLY A 436 -1.15 2.16 25.23
C GLY A 436 -1.57 1.44 26.52
N ARG A 437 -0.63 1.33 27.44
CA ARG A 437 -0.76 0.65 28.76
C ARG A 437 -0.86 1.61 29.93
N GLY A 438 -1.03 2.90 29.69
CA GLY A 438 -1.02 3.90 30.75
C GLY A 438 -2.02 3.61 31.87
N ALA A 439 -1.54 3.44 33.10
CA ALA A 439 -2.34 3.13 34.28
C ALA A 439 -2.86 4.37 35.03
N SER A 440 -2.50 5.57 34.58
CA SER A 440 -2.87 6.83 35.22
C SER A 440 -3.89 7.63 34.40
N LEU A 441 -4.54 8.61 35.05
CA LEU A 441 -5.43 9.57 34.40
C LEU A 441 -4.75 10.34 33.24
N LEU A 442 -3.43 10.46 33.25
CA LEU A 442 -2.64 11.08 32.20
C LEU A 442 -2.62 10.26 30.88
N HIS A 443 -3.04 9.01 30.94
CA HIS A 443 -3.07 8.07 29.80
C HIS A 443 -4.52 7.67 29.45
N GLY A 444 -5.49 8.51 29.73
CA GLY A 444 -6.86 8.35 29.27
C GLY A 444 -6.94 8.30 27.74
N GLY A 445 -7.81 7.46 27.21
CA GLY A 445 -7.93 7.23 25.78
C GLY A 445 -6.88 6.29 25.20
N GLU A 446 -5.97 5.73 25.99
CA GLU A 446 -5.09 4.64 25.57
C GLU A 446 -5.76 3.30 25.82
N PHE A 447 -5.68 2.39 24.85
CA PHE A 447 -6.29 1.08 24.87
C PHE A 447 -5.30 -0.06 24.60
N ILE A 448 -5.62 -1.26 25.11
CA ILE A 448 -4.97 -2.50 24.68
C ILE A 448 -6.04 -3.46 24.17
N SER A 449 -5.81 -3.99 22.98
CA SER A 449 -6.65 -5.08 22.44
C SER A 449 -6.52 -6.35 23.31
N PRO A 450 -7.65 -7.06 23.54
CA PRO A 450 -8.98 -6.78 23.01
C PRO A 450 -9.73 -5.68 23.76
N LEU A 451 -10.56 -4.92 23.04
CA LEU A 451 -11.62 -4.08 23.57
C LEU A 451 -12.94 -4.82 23.36
N TYR A 452 -13.86 -4.81 24.33
CA TYR A 452 -15.09 -5.59 24.16
C TYR A 452 -16.36 -4.76 24.22
N GLY A 453 -16.88 -4.49 25.39
CA GLY A 453 -18.19 -3.87 25.59
C GLY A 453 -18.16 -2.35 25.49
N LEU A 454 -19.28 -1.77 25.08
CA LEU A 454 -19.56 -0.35 25.12
C LEU A 454 -21.01 -0.13 25.55
N THR A 455 -21.25 0.90 26.35
CA THR A 455 -22.60 1.37 26.66
C THR A 455 -22.62 2.89 26.77
N ILE A 456 -23.83 3.48 26.65
CA ILE A 456 -24.05 4.92 26.67
C ILE A 456 -25.10 5.25 27.72
N ASP A 457 -24.84 6.24 28.56
CA ASP A 457 -25.85 6.74 29.51
C ASP A 457 -26.82 7.74 28.84
N ARG A 458 -27.86 8.16 29.56
CA ARG A 458 -28.86 9.12 29.05
C ARG A 458 -28.30 10.51 28.76
N GLN A 459 -27.14 10.83 29.30
CA GLN A 459 -26.43 12.10 29.05
C GLN A 459 -25.50 12.03 27.84
N GLY A 460 -25.36 10.85 27.22
CA GLY A 460 -24.50 10.60 26.08
C GLY A 460 -23.04 10.29 26.48
N ALA A 461 -22.75 10.06 27.74
CA ALA A 461 -21.42 9.61 28.14
C ALA A 461 -21.22 8.13 27.81
N LEU A 462 -20.07 7.83 27.26
CA LEU A 462 -19.69 6.48 26.81
C LEU A 462 -18.82 5.79 27.87
N PHE A 463 -19.09 4.50 28.06
CA PHE A 463 -18.28 3.63 28.90
C PHE A 463 -17.74 2.47 28.06
N VAL A 464 -16.43 2.33 27.99
CA VAL A 464 -15.73 1.35 27.15
C VAL A 464 -14.98 0.36 28.02
N VAL A 465 -15.15 -0.92 27.76
CA VAL A 465 -14.38 -1.99 28.42
C VAL A 465 -13.01 -2.13 27.75
N ASP A 466 -12.00 -1.62 28.40
CA ASP A 466 -10.58 -1.77 28.03
C ASP A 466 -10.06 -3.08 28.66
N ASN A 467 -10.45 -4.20 28.05
CA ASN A 467 -10.21 -5.55 28.57
C ASN A 467 -8.73 -5.86 28.71
N GLY A 468 -7.92 -5.54 27.72
CA GLY A 468 -6.48 -5.78 27.75
C GLY A 468 -5.77 -5.08 28.91
N ASN A 469 -6.35 -3.98 29.43
CA ASN A 469 -5.88 -3.27 30.62
C ASN A 469 -6.68 -3.60 31.88
N ASN A 470 -7.71 -4.46 31.82
CA ASN A 470 -8.61 -4.82 32.95
C ASN A 470 -9.22 -3.59 33.63
N ARG A 471 -9.76 -2.65 32.84
CA ARG A 471 -10.34 -1.42 33.34
C ARG A 471 -11.54 -0.96 32.50
N ILE A 472 -12.26 0.02 33.00
CA ILE A 472 -13.32 0.74 32.29
C ILE A 472 -12.83 2.17 32.05
N GLN A 473 -13.10 2.72 30.88
CA GLN A 473 -12.85 4.12 30.56
C GLN A 473 -14.16 4.81 30.21
N LYS A 474 -14.35 6.05 30.73
CA LYS A 474 -15.48 6.90 30.44
C LYS A 474 -15.05 8.09 29.59
N PHE A 475 -15.88 8.40 28.59
CA PHE A 475 -15.70 9.52 27.65
C PHE A 475 -17.00 10.34 27.61
N ASP A 476 -16.89 11.61 27.23
CA ASP A 476 -18.06 12.39 26.82
C ASP A 476 -18.52 11.97 25.42
N ARG A 477 -19.63 12.55 24.93
CA ARG A 477 -20.17 12.28 23.59
C ARG A 477 -19.22 12.62 22.43
N ASN A 478 -18.27 13.51 22.67
CA ASN A 478 -17.29 13.96 21.67
C ASN A 478 -15.98 13.15 21.71
N GLY A 479 -15.94 12.07 22.54
CA GLY A 479 -14.77 11.23 22.71
C GLY A 479 -13.70 11.79 23.65
N ASN A 480 -13.96 12.88 24.35
CA ASN A 480 -13.02 13.42 25.34
C ASN A 480 -13.02 12.52 26.59
N PHE A 481 -11.83 12.15 27.02
CA PHE A 481 -11.65 11.31 28.19
C PHE A 481 -12.11 12.01 29.48
N ILE A 482 -12.90 11.30 30.29
CA ILE A 482 -13.39 11.80 31.59
C ILE A 482 -12.67 11.14 32.76
N LEU A 483 -12.79 9.80 32.86
CA LEU A 483 -12.18 9.03 33.96
C LEU A 483 -11.99 7.57 33.59
N LEU A 484 -11.20 6.85 34.40
CA LEU A 484 -11.04 5.41 34.32
C LEU A 484 -11.02 4.78 35.72
N TRP A 485 -11.42 3.50 35.80
CA TRP A 485 -11.30 2.69 37.04
C TRP A 485 -11.09 1.23 36.71
N GLY A 486 -10.63 0.50 37.73
CA GLY A 486 -10.32 -0.92 37.64
C GLY A 486 -8.84 -1.20 37.41
N ASN A 487 -8.43 -2.35 37.93
CA ASN A 487 -7.11 -2.96 37.73
C ASN A 487 -7.29 -4.47 37.67
N PHE A 488 -6.25 -5.19 37.23
CA PHE A 488 -6.27 -6.65 37.29
C PHE A 488 -6.40 -7.15 38.72
N GLY A 489 -7.35 -8.06 38.96
CA GLY A 489 -7.54 -8.73 40.25
C GLY A 489 -8.94 -9.22 40.52
N SER A 490 -9.15 -9.84 41.72
CA SER A 490 -10.43 -10.37 42.17
C SER A 490 -11.09 -9.55 43.29
N ALA A 491 -10.41 -8.53 43.83
CA ALA A 491 -10.99 -7.63 44.82
C ALA A 491 -12.19 -6.84 44.23
N ASN A 492 -13.03 -6.25 45.08
CA ASN A 492 -14.10 -5.38 44.64
C ASN A 492 -13.50 -4.14 43.93
N GLY A 493 -14.05 -3.79 42.81
CA GLY A 493 -13.54 -2.70 41.96
C GLY A 493 -12.42 -3.13 41.01
N ASN A 494 -11.82 -4.30 41.18
CA ASN A 494 -10.83 -4.86 40.21
C ASN A 494 -11.50 -5.88 39.28
N PHE A 495 -10.89 -6.12 38.14
CA PHE A 495 -11.40 -7.00 37.09
C PHE A 495 -10.41 -8.09 36.69
N ASN A 496 -10.95 -9.19 36.19
CA ASN A 496 -10.19 -10.20 35.47
C ASN A 496 -10.93 -10.51 34.16
N ASN A 497 -10.42 -10.02 33.04
CA ASN A 497 -11.04 -10.17 31.74
C ASN A 497 -12.49 -9.59 31.71
N PRO A 498 -12.73 -8.30 32.00
CA PRO A 498 -14.04 -7.68 31.88
C PRO A 498 -14.53 -7.67 30.43
N THR A 499 -15.83 -7.90 30.18
CA THR A 499 -16.34 -8.06 28.81
C THR A 499 -17.57 -7.21 28.51
N GLY A 500 -18.75 -7.58 28.99
CA GLY A 500 -20.00 -6.84 28.78
C GLY A 500 -20.14 -5.69 29.75
N ILE A 501 -20.86 -4.65 29.34
CA ILE A 501 -21.14 -3.46 30.13
C ILE A 501 -22.51 -2.89 29.77
N ALA A 502 -23.27 -2.45 30.76
CA ALA A 502 -24.56 -1.78 30.55
C ALA A 502 -24.83 -0.73 31.64
N CYS A 503 -25.59 0.33 31.30
CA CYS A 503 -26.02 1.36 32.24
C CYS A 503 -27.46 1.19 32.67
N ASP A 504 -27.77 1.50 33.94
CA ASP A 504 -29.16 1.67 34.42
C ASP A 504 -29.70 3.09 34.14
N ALA A 505 -30.97 3.32 34.51
CA ALA A 505 -31.63 4.61 34.34
C ALA A 505 -30.98 5.76 35.14
N ASN A 506 -30.27 5.44 36.22
CA ASN A 506 -29.56 6.37 37.10
C ASN A 506 -28.12 6.64 36.64
N GLY A 507 -27.66 6.01 35.55
CA GLY A 507 -26.30 6.10 35.05
C GLY A 507 -25.31 5.22 35.81
N ASN A 508 -25.75 4.28 36.66
CA ASN A 508 -24.84 3.28 37.25
C ASN A 508 -24.49 2.22 36.22
N VAL A 509 -23.30 1.66 36.34
CA VAL A 509 -22.71 0.78 35.33
C VAL A 509 -22.55 -0.64 35.86
N PHE A 510 -23.09 -1.61 35.14
CA PHE A 510 -22.90 -3.03 35.40
C PHE A 510 -21.85 -3.59 34.44
N VAL A 511 -20.87 -4.33 34.99
CA VAL A 511 -19.75 -4.89 34.23
C VAL A 511 -19.66 -6.38 34.47
N ALA A 512 -19.63 -7.18 33.40
CA ALA A 512 -19.32 -8.61 33.48
C ALA A 512 -17.81 -8.79 33.73
N ASP A 513 -17.48 -9.22 34.93
CA ASP A 513 -16.13 -9.56 35.40
C ASP A 513 -15.90 -11.06 35.19
N THR A 514 -15.69 -11.42 33.90
CA THR A 514 -15.89 -12.74 33.32
C THR A 514 -15.12 -13.84 34.01
N ASN A 515 -13.80 -13.68 34.20
CA ASN A 515 -12.97 -14.71 34.84
C ASN A 515 -13.12 -14.74 36.38
N ASN A 516 -13.72 -13.70 36.96
CA ASN A 516 -14.11 -13.70 38.37
C ASN A 516 -15.54 -14.21 38.57
N HIS A 517 -16.23 -14.62 37.49
CA HIS A 517 -17.57 -15.25 37.51
C HIS A 517 -18.63 -14.40 38.26
N ARG A 518 -18.62 -13.09 38.05
CA ARG A 518 -19.50 -12.15 38.73
C ARG A 518 -19.88 -10.97 37.84
N ILE A 519 -20.90 -10.22 38.23
CA ILE A 519 -21.22 -8.89 37.74
C ILE A 519 -20.88 -7.89 38.84
N GLN A 520 -20.26 -6.76 38.50
CA GLN A 520 -20.04 -5.67 39.46
C GLN A 520 -20.80 -4.42 39.00
N LYS A 521 -21.40 -3.69 39.96
CA LYS A 521 -22.09 -2.42 39.75
C LYS A 521 -21.24 -1.29 40.29
N PHE A 522 -21.17 -0.19 39.51
CA PHE A 522 -20.42 1.02 39.84
C PHE A 522 -21.27 2.26 39.67
N ASP A 523 -21.01 3.31 40.46
CA ASP A 523 -21.49 4.65 40.22
C ASP A 523 -20.82 5.18 38.94
N GLY A 524 -21.60 5.47 37.91
CA GLY A 524 -21.06 5.92 36.62
C GLY A 524 -20.53 7.36 36.62
N LYS A 525 -20.74 8.17 37.67
CA LYS A 525 -20.16 9.50 37.80
C LYS A 525 -18.70 9.47 38.24
N LEU A 526 -18.39 8.64 39.22
CA LEU A 526 -17.08 8.59 39.89
C LEU A 526 -16.36 7.26 39.74
N GLY A 527 -17.00 6.21 39.17
CA GLY A 527 -16.44 4.86 39.05
C GLY A 527 -16.32 4.10 40.36
N HIS A 528 -17.04 4.54 41.42
CA HIS A 528 -16.99 3.88 42.71
C HIS A 528 -17.76 2.56 42.70
N TYR A 529 -17.14 1.50 43.26
CA TYR A 529 -17.80 0.21 43.47
C TYR A 529 -19.02 0.34 44.36
N MET A 530 -20.14 -0.23 43.94
CA MET A 530 -21.39 -0.26 44.70
C MET A 530 -21.74 -1.66 45.22
N MET A 531 -21.81 -2.64 44.33
CA MET A 531 -22.17 -4.03 44.69
C MET A 531 -21.62 -5.03 43.68
N LYS A 532 -21.68 -6.31 44.05
CA LYS A 532 -21.42 -7.43 43.12
C LYS A 532 -22.58 -8.43 43.21
N LEU A 533 -22.80 -9.11 42.08
CA LEU A 533 -23.75 -10.18 41.91
C LEU A 533 -23.04 -11.41 41.39
N GLY A 534 -23.37 -12.57 41.93
CA GLY A 534 -22.92 -13.86 41.44
C GLY A 534 -21.61 -14.37 42.03
N SER A 535 -21.40 -15.65 41.78
CA SER A 535 -20.22 -16.45 42.12
C SER A 535 -20.09 -17.59 41.09
N ARG A 536 -18.95 -18.24 41.05
CA ARG A 536 -18.73 -19.38 40.13
C ARG A 536 -19.69 -20.53 40.42
N GLY A 537 -20.44 -20.97 39.39
CA GLY A 537 -21.32 -22.13 39.47
C GLY A 537 -22.34 -22.20 38.34
N ASN A 538 -23.30 -23.13 38.46
CA ASN A 538 -24.40 -23.34 37.52
C ASN A 538 -25.80 -23.21 38.17
N GLY A 539 -25.88 -22.89 39.46
CA GLY A 539 -27.13 -22.61 40.17
C GLY A 539 -27.72 -21.24 39.76
N GLU A 540 -28.89 -20.92 40.33
CA GLU A 540 -29.53 -19.62 40.21
C GLU A 540 -28.66 -18.53 40.80
N GLY A 541 -28.49 -17.43 40.07
CA GLY A 541 -27.60 -16.33 40.45
C GLY A 541 -26.09 -16.65 40.42
N GLN A 542 -25.70 -17.88 40.05
CA GLN A 542 -24.31 -18.25 39.84
C GLN A 542 -23.95 -18.15 38.34
N PHE A 543 -22.69 -17.91 38.04
CA PHE A 543 -22.21 -17.73 36.66
C PHE A 543 -21.00 -18.61 36.36
N ASN A 544 -20.89 -18.98 35.09
CA ASN A 544 -19.67 -19.54 34.53
C ASN A 544 -19.23 -18.72 33.31
N ALA A 545 -18.24 -17.86 33.49
CA ALA A 545 -17.79 -16.90 32.49
C ALA A 545 -18.97 -16.04 31.94
N PRO A 546 -19.61 -15.19 32.75
CA PRO A 546 -20.64 -14.28 32.28
C PRO A 546 -20.03 -13.34 31.28
N TRP A 547 -20.75 -13.06 30.16
CA TRP A 547 -20.19 -12.27 29.05
C TRP A 547 -20.98 -10.99 28.78
N GLY A 548 -22.16 -11.09 28.23
CA GLY A 548 -23.03 -9.94 27.91
C GLY A 548 -23.86 -9.52 29.10
N VAL A 549 -24.09 -8.23 29.22
CA VAL A 549 -24.97 -7.62 30.24
C VAL A 549 -25.88 -6.60 29.57
N ALA A 550 -27.16 -6.60 29.89
CA ALA A 550 -28.12 -5.59 29.44
C ALA A 550 -29.05 -5.19 30.58
N VAL A 551 -29.51 -3.95 30.58
CA VAL A 551 -30.44 -3.40 31.57
C VAL A 551 -31.69 -2.89 30.88
N ASP A 552 -32.85 -3.37 31.31
CA ASP A 552 -34.13 -2.73 31.02
C ASP A 552 -34.26 -1.49 31.93
N ARG A 553 -33.96 -0.33 31.36
CA ARG A 553 -33.93 0.94 32.10
C ARG A 553 -35.34 1.43 32.51
N VAL A 554 -36.38 0.87 31.88
CA VAL A 554 -37.78 1.23 32.10
C VAL A 554 -38.39 0.37 33.18
N ARG A 555 -38.10 -0.95 33.15
CA ARG A 555 -38.71 -1.94 34.04
C ARG A 555 -37.79 -2.39 35.22
N GLY A 556 -36.53 -1.94 35.21
CA GLY A 556 -35.54 -2.21 36.24
C GLY A 556 -34.96 -3.63 36.21
N TYR A 557 -34.98 -4.32 35.07
CA TYR A 557 -34.45 -5.70 35.00
C TYR A 557 -33.01 -5.72 34.49
N LEU A 558 -32.20 -6.63 35.06
CA LEU A 558 -30.85 -6.94 34.61
C LEU A 558 -30.84 -8.30 33.92
N TYR A 559 -30.26 -8.38 32.75
CA TYR A 559 -30.06 -9.61 31.97
C TYR A 559 -28.57 -9.90 31.83
N VAL A 560 -28.18 -11.15 32.07
CA VAL A 560 -26.79 -11.61 32.01
C VAL A 560 -26.67 -12.84 31.13
N VAL A 561 -25.83 -12.79 30.12
CA VAL A 561 -25.44 -13.96 29.32
C VAL A 561 -24.42 -14.75 30.12
N ASP A 562 -24.83 -15.88 30.64
CA ASP A 562 -23.99 -16.85 31.36
C ASP A 562 -23.40 -17.85 30.35
N SER A 563 -22.39 -17.38 29.61
CA SER A 563 -21.94 -17.92 28.32
C SER A 563 -21.48 -19.38 28.40
N ALA A 564 -20.70 -19.75 29.41
CA ALA A 564 -20.21 -21.12 29.56
C ALA A 564 -21.24 -22.08 30.17
N ASN A 565 -22.35 -21.57 30.68
CA ASN A 565 -23.54 -22.34 31.08
C ASN A 565 -24.63 -22.35 29.99
N PHE A 566 -24.38 -21.71 28.83
CA PHE A 566 -25.26 -21.67 27.64
C PHE A 566 -26.68 -21.15 27.97
N ARG A 567 -26.78 -20.15 28.85
CA ARG A 567 -28.06 -19.61 29.32
C ARG A 567 -28.01 -18.09 29.46
N VAL A 568 -29.18 -17.49 29.59
CA VAL A 568 -29.38 -16.11 30.04
C VAL A 568 -30.10 -16.16 31.39
N GLN A 569 -29.70 -15.29 32.32
CA GLN A 569 -30.35 -15.11 33.60
C GLN A 569 -30.93 -13.69 33.71
N LYS A 570 -32.15 -13.54 34.22
CA LYS A 570 -32.84 -12.28 34.50
C LYS A 570 -32.88 -12.05 36.02
N PHE A 571 -32.59 -10.81 36.42
CA PHE A 571 -32.60 -10.34 37.80
C PHE A 571 -33.45 -9.07 37.91
N ASP A 572 -33.92 -8.74 39.10
CA ASP A 572 -34.50 -7.43 39.39
C ASP A 572 -33.40 -6.37 39.64
N GLU A 573 -33.81 -5.13 39.91
CA GLU A 573 -32.91 -3.99 40.17
C GLU A 573 -32.04 -4.14 41.42
N THR A 574 -32.42 -5.02 42.35
CA THR A 574 -31.67 -5.32 43.59
C THR A 574 -30.65 -6.43 43.39
N GLY A 575 -30.74 -7.16 42.28
CA GLY A 575 -29.90 -8.31 41.95
C GLY A 575 -30.49 -9.66 42.39
N GLU A 576 -31.76 -9.70 42.76
CA GLU A 576 -32.46 -10.96 43.07
C GLU A 576 -32.82 -11.70 41.78
N PHE A 577 -32.59 -13.03 41.79
CA PHE A 577 -32.83 -13.89 40.62
C PHE A 577 -34.34 -14.02 40.35
N ILE A 578 -34.71 -13.85 39.05
CA ILE A 578 -36.10 -14.01 38.63
C ILE A 578 -36.29 -15.29 37.82
N MET A 579 -35.54 -15.45 36.75
CA MET A 579 -35.64 -16.61 35.86
C MET A 579 -34.38 -16.81 35.01
N GLN A 580 -34.31 -17.96 34.36
CA GLN A 580 -33.27 -18.26 33.38
C GLN A 580 -33.84 -19.06 32.22
N TRP A 581 -33.13 -18.97 31.06
CA TRP A 581 -33.45 -19.78 29.88
C TRP A 581 -32.19 -20.08 29.09
N GLY A 582 -32.29 -21.10 28.25
CA GLY A 582 -31.21 -21.54 27.38
C GLY A 582 -30.62 -22.87 27.82
N SER A 583 -30.00 -23.52 26.87
CA SER A 583 -29.18 -24.72 26.99
C SER A 583 -28.23 -24.84 25.83
N PHE A 584 -27.24 -25.71 25.92
CA PHE A 584 -26.32 -25.97 24.81
C PHE A 584 -27.05 -26.52 23.57
N GLY A 585 -26.84 -25.92 22.41
CA GLY A 585 -27.37 -26.43 21.15
C GLY A 585 -27.60 -25.35 20.08
N ASN A 586 -28.28 -25.75 19.01
CA ASN A 586 -28.62 -24.90 17.86
C ASN A 586 -30.15 -24.78 17.63
N GLY A 587 -30.97 -25.43 18.46
CA GLY A 587 -32.41 -25.32 18.44
C GLY A 587 -32.91 -23.95 18.92
N ASP A 588 -34.22 -23.76 18.91
CA ASP A 588 -34.89 -22.56 19.38
C ASP A 588 -34.70 -22.38 20.89
N GLY A 589 -34.23 -21.17 21.28
CA GLY A 589 -33.90 -20.87 22.67
C GLY A 589 -32.62 -21.55 23.18
N GLN A 590 -31.93 -22.34 22.35
CA GLN A 590 -30.62 -22.91 22.67
C GLN A 590 -29.49 -21.97 22.20
N PHE A 591 -28.33 -22.07 22.83
CA PHE A 591 -27.20 -21.20 22.56
C PHE A 591 -25.89 -21.99 22.38
N TYR A 592 -25.03 -21.47 21.50
CA TYR A 592 -23.66 -21.91 21.40
C TYR A 592 -22.74 -20.68 21.43
N PHE A 593 -22.03 -20.47 22.52
CA PHE A 593 -21.23 -19.26 22.80
C PHE A 593 -22.03 -17.95 22.63
N ALA A 594 -23.17 -17.81 23.33
CA ALA A 594 -23.86 -16.52 23.37
C ALA A 594 -22.94 -15.43 23.94
N ARG A 595 -22.99 -14.22 23.34
CA ARG A 595 -22.10 -13.08 23.64
C ARG A 595 -22.88 -11.81 24.00
N GLY A 596 -23.25 -11.01 23.00
CA GLY A 596 -23.98 -9.78 23.20
C GLY A 596 -25.43 -10.01 23.60
N ILE A 597 -25.98 -9.03 24.29
CA ILE A 597 -27.40 -8.99 24.71
C ILE A 597 -27.85 -7.52 24.73
N ALA A 598 -29.04 -7.23 24.24
CA ALA A 598 -29.66 -5.92 24.31
C ALA A 598 -31.15 -6.03 24.67
N VAL A 599 -31.71 -4.96 25.21
CA VAL A 599 -33.13 -4.84 25.54
C VAL A 599 -33.70 -3.69 24.72
N ASP A 600 -34.81 -3.93 24.01
CA ASP A 600 -35.62 -2.86 23.47
C ASP A 600 -36.33 -2.15 24.66
N GLN A 601 -36.00 -0.89 24.83
CA GLN A 601 -36.48 -0.11 25.98
C GLN A 601 -37.98 0.25 25.84
N THR A 602 -38.56 0.11 24.65
CA THR A 602 -39.96 0.41 24.37
C THR A 602 -40.89 -0.74 24.79
N ASP A 603 -40.61 -1.95 24.35
CA ASP A 603 -41.48 -3.12 24.61
C ASP A 603 -40.88 -4.13 25.62
N GLY A 604 -39.58 -4.06 25.94
CA GLY A 604 -38.88 -4.94 26.88
C GLY A 604 -38.45 -6.27 26.28
N THR A 605 -38.53 -6.42 24.97
CA THR A 605 -38.02 -7.61 24.30
C THR A 605 -36.48 -7.67 24.36
N VAL A 606 -35.95 -8.88 24.42
CA VAL A 606 -34.53 -9.15 24.62
C VAL A 606 -33.91 -9.81 23.41
N TYR A 607 -32.84 -9.23 22.88
CA TYR A 607 -32.07 -9.73 21.75
C TYR A 607 -30.78 -10.36 22.27
N VAL A 608 -30.48 -11.60 21.83
CA VAL A 608 -29.30 -12.36 22.25
C VAL A 608 -28.50 -12.75 21.03
N VAL A 609 -27.22 -12.41 21.03
CA VAL A 609 -26.26 -12.83 19.98
C VAL A 609 -25.81 -14.26 20.27
N ASP A 610 -26.24 -15.20 19.48
CA ASP A 610 -25.85 -16.61 19.51
C ASP A 610 -24.68 -16.82 18.55
N MET A 611 -23.49 -16.38 18.98
CA MET A 611 -22.30 -16.24 18.15
C MET A 611 -21.88 -17.52 17.43
N GLY A 612 -21.85 -18.63 18.15
CA GLY A 612 -21.42 -19.92 17.61
C GLY A 612 -22.42 -20.55 16.64
N ASN A 613 -23.68 -20.07 16.64
CA ASN A 613 -24.71 -20.46 15.69
C ASN A 613 -24.93 -19.37 14.63
N HIS A 614 -24.13 -18.31 14.63
CA HIS A 614 -24.14 -17.23 13.63
C HIS A 614 -25.52 -16.54 13.47
N ARG A 615 -26.26 -16.34 14.57
CA ARG A 615 -27.61 -15.80 14.54
C ARG A 615 -27.92 -14.86 15.71
N ILE A 616 -29.03 -14.14 15.60
CA ILE A 616 -29.67 -13.40 16.67
C ILE A 616 -30.96 -14.11 17.05
N GLN A 617 -31.30 -14.13 18.32
CA GLN A 617 -32.58 -14.61 18.85
C GLN A 617 -33.26 -13.50 19.66
N LYS A 618 -34.55 -13.22 19.39
CA LYS A 618 -35.41 -12.22 20.07
C LYS A 618 -36.41 -12.93 20.96
N PHE A 619 -36.51 -12.47 22.20
CA PHE A 619 -37.38 -13.09 23.23
C PHE A 619 -38.32 -12.05 23.85
N ASP A 620 -39.59 -12.45 24.10
CA ASP A 620 -40.46 -11.79 25.06
C ASP A 620 -40.19 -12.38 26.45
N THR A 621 -39.80 -11.52 27.37
CA THR A 621 -39.50 -11.88 28.76
C THR A 621 -40.50 -11.28 29.78
N SER A 622 -41.69 -10.84 29.29
CA SER A 622 -42.73 -10.27 30.13
C SER A 622 -43.29 -11.29 31.15
N SER A 623 -43.31 -12.58 30.78
CA SER A 623 -43.53 -13.67 31.73
C SER A 623 -42.27 -13.92 32.58
N ASN A 624 -42.39 -13.95 33.88
CA ASN A 624 -41.31 -14.26 34.80
C ASN A 624 -41.08 -15.79 35.02
N VAL A 625 -41.71 -16.64 34.20
CA VAL A 625 -41.61 -18.11 34.33
C VAL A 625 -40.81 -18.69 33.16
N LEU A 626 -41.15 -18.35 31.95
CA LEU A 626 -40.49 -18.83 30.75
C LEU A 626 -40.59 -17.77 29.63
N PRO A 627 -39.48 -17.35 29.01
CA PRO A 627 -39.53 -16.42 27.91
C PRO A 627 -40.06 -17.10 26.64
N GLN A 628 -40.73 -16.34 25.80
CA GLN A 628 -41.17 -16.78 24.49
C GLN A 628 -40.18 -16.34 23.42
N LEU A 629 -39.68 -17.28 22.63
CA LEU A 629 -38.93 -16.93 21.42
C LEU A 629 -39.90 -16.29 20.40
N LEU A 630 -39.62 -15.05 20.03
CA LEU A 630 -40.42 -14.31 19.06
C LEU A 630 -39.86 -14.45 17.63
N LEU A 631 -38.55 -14.35 17.49
CA LEU A 631 -37.89 -14.28 16.21
C LEU A 631 -36.44 -14.77 16.28
N LYS A 632 -35.95 -15.30 15.19
CA LYS A 632 -34.52 -15.54 14.96
C LYS A 632 -34.15 -15.26 13.50
N TRP A 633 -32.97 -14.69 13.26
CA TRP A 633 -32.47 -14.43 11.90
C TRP A 633 -30.95 -14.56 11.83
N GLY A 634 -30.40 -14.54 10.61
CA GLY A 634 -29.06 -14.99 10.36
C GLY A 634 -28.97 -16.51 10.32
N GLY A 635 -27.82 -17.10 10.47
CA GLY A 635 -27.69 -18.55 10.57
C GLY A 635 -27.56 -19.25 9.22
N GLY A 636 -26.43 -19.07 8.58
CA GLY A 636 -25.99 -19.97 7.52
C GLY A 636 -25.33 -21.20 8.13
N ILE A 637 -25.90 -22.39 7.88
CA ILE A 637 -25.32 -23.73 8.07
C ILE A 637 -24.61 -23.97 9.43
N GLY A 638 -25.06 -24.98 10.16
CA GLY A 638 -24.72 -25.36 11.54
C GLY A 638 -23.24 -25.37 11.96
N PRO A 639 -22.94 -25.76 13.20
CA PRO A 639 -21.65 -25.54 13.86
C PRO A 639 -20.48 -26.09 13.02
N GLY A 640 -19.58 -25.21 12.58
CA GLY A 640 -18.32 -25.54 11.93
C GLY A 640 -18.24 -25.42 10.39
N HIS A 641 -19.33 -25.06 9.69
CA HIS A 641 -19.32 -24.99 8.23
C HIS A 641 -20.05 -23.77 7.64
N ALA A 642 -19.55 -22.55 7.90
CA ALA A 642 -19.91 -21.44 7.02
C ALA A 642 -19.01 -21.51 5.79
N SER A 643 -19.55 -21.86 4.61
CA SER A 643 -18.85 -21.58 3.37
C SER A 643 -18.66 -20.04 3.28
N SER A 644 -17.44 -19.60 2.99
CA SER A 644 -17.05 -18.20 3.11
C SER A 644 -17.86 -17.21 2.26
N ALA A 645 -18.58 -17.67 1.24
CA ALA A 645 -19.35 -16.82 0.33
C ALA A 645 -20.77 -16.52 0.86
N GLN A 646 -21.49 -17.49 1.45
CA GLN A 646 -22.86 -17.29 1.92
C GLN A 646 -22.97 -16.45 3.19
N ALA A 647 -21.94 -16.45 4.04
CA ALA A 647 -21.92 -15.66 5.28
C ALA A 647 -21.70 -14.14 5.01
N GLN A 648 -21.39 -13.73 3.80
CA GLN A 648 -21.19 -12.32 3.43
C GLN A 648 -22.45 -11.62 2.93
N GLU A 649 -23.49 -12.36 2.56
CA GLU A 649 -24.75 -11.79 2.11
C GLU A 649 -25.39 -10.89 3.18
N PRO A 650 -26.13 -9.84 2.77
CA PRO A 650 -26.94 -9.03 3.68
C PRO A 650 -27.88 -9.88 4.52
N GLY A 651 -27.96 -9.60 5.82
CA GLY A 651 -28.78 -10.37 6.76
C GLY A 651 -28.15 -11.67 7.26
N GLN A 652 -27.02 -12.11 6.72
CA GLN A 652 -26.26 -13.26 7.21
C GLN A 652 -25.09 -12.80 8.08
N PHE A 653 -24.67 -13.64 9.03
CA PHE A 653 -23.61 -13.31 9.98
C PHE A 653 -22.45 -14.30 9.95
N ARG A 654 -21.26 -13.78 10.28
CA ARG A 654 -20.08 -14.56 10.59
C ARG A 654 -19.55 -14.17 11.97
N SER A 655 -19.76 -15.05 12.96
CA SER A 655 -19.35 -14.79 14.35
C SER A 655 -19.80 -13.41 14.86
N PRO A 656 -21.11 -13.09 14.83
CA PRO A 656 -21.61 -11.82 15.35
C PRO A 656 -21.29 -11.71 16.84
N TRP A 657 -21.06 -10.48 17.35
CA TRP A 657 -20.62 -10.31 18.72
C TRP A 657 -21.49 -9.38 19.56
N GLY A 658 -21.61 -8.12 19.15
CA GLY A 658 -22.40 -7.10 19.85
C GLY A 658 -23.76 -6.90 19.20
N VAL A 659 -24.73 -6.49 20.01
CA VAL A 659 -26.05 -6.05 19.58
C VAL A 659 -26.48 -4.84 20.41
N THR A 660 -27.14 -3.88 19.76
CA THR A 660 -27.82 -2.75 20.43
C THR A 660 -29.13 -2.43 19.71
N VAL A 661 -30.03 -1.74 20.37
CA VAL A 661 -31.36 -1.39 19.83
C VAL A 661 -31.59 0.10 20.10
N ASP A 662 -32.05 0.84 19.10
CA ASP A 662 -32.39 2.24 19.21
C ASP A 662 -33.84 2.46 19.72
N GLU A 663 -34.22 3.72 19.87
CA GLU A 663 -35.57 4.08 20.34
C GLU A 663 -36.69 3.76 19.33
N ALA A 664 -36.34 3.62 18.05
CA ALA A 664 -37.27 3.18 17.00
C ALA A 664 -37.50 1.67 16.98
N GLY A 665 -36.65 0.93 17.70
CA GLY A 665 -36.63 -0.53 17.74
C GLY A 665 -35.75 -1.16 16.66
N ASP A 666 -34.98 -0.37 15.94
CA ASP A 666 -34.01 -0.88 14.97
C ASP A 666 -32.80 -1.52 15.68
N VAL A 667 -32.35 -2.65 15.13
CA VAL A 667 -31.35 -3.52 15.75
C VAL A 667 -30.02 -3.41 15.00
N PHE A 668 -28.97 -3.07 15.71
CA PHE A 668 -27.63 -2.98 15.15
C PHE A 668 -26.77 -4.15 15.65
N VAL A 669 -26.11 -4.85 14.75
CA VAL A 669 -25.31 -6.04 15.05
C VAL A 669 -23.90 -5.88 14.52
N SER A 670 -22.88 -6.08 15.37
CA SER A 670 -21.49 -6.21 14.90
C SER A 670 -21.30 -7.62 14.32
N ASP A 671 -21.20 -7.68 13.01
CA ASP A 671 -20.88 -8.88 12.24
C ASP A 671 -19.36 -9.02 12.14
N THR A 672 -18.78 -9.38 13.28
CA THR A 672 -17.34 -9.28 13.55
C THR A 672 -16.48 -10.05 12.56
N GLY A 673 -16.89 -11.27 12.21
CA GLY A 673 -16.15 -12.09 11.26
C GLY A 673 -16.18 -11.57 9.82
N ASN A 674 -17.11 -10.67 9.48
CA ASN A 674 -17.20 -9.97 8.20
C ASN A 674 -16.74 -8.51 8.30
N GLN A 675 -16.27 -8.05 9.46
CA GLN A 675 -15.72 -6.71 9.67
C GLN A 675 -16.71 -5.58 9.34
N ARG A 676 -17.98 -5.77 9.65
CA ARG A 676 -19.05 -4.81 9.32
C ARG A 676 -20.05 -4.68 10.47
N ILE A 677 -20.91 -3.66 10.41
CA ILE A 677 -22.11 -3.51 11.20
C ILE A 677 -23.31 -3.65 10.27
N GLN A 678 -24.33 -4.37 10.73
CA GLN A 678 -25.60 -4.49 10.00
C GLN A 678 -26.73 -3.91 10.84
N LYS A 679 -27.67 -3.19 10.17
CA LYS A 679 -28.89 -2.64 10.74
C LYS A 679 -30.10 -3.42 10.24
N PHE A 680 -31.00 -3.74 11.17
CA PHE A 680 -32.26 -4.45 10.92
C PHE A 680 -33.41 -3.68 11.53
N ASP A 681 -34.62 -3.85 11.00
CA ASP A 681 -35.82 -3.42 11.70
C ASP A 681 -36.13 -4.35 12.89
N ARG A 682 -37.16 -3.98 13.69
CA ARG A 682 -37.57 -4.80 14.85
C ARG A 682 -38.06 -6.19 14.50
N ASP A 683 -38.43 -6.44 13.24
CA ASP A 683 -38.90 -7.73 12.71
C ASP A 683 -37.76 -8.55 12.08
N GLY A 684 -36.49 -8.07 12.18
CA GLY A 684 -35.29 -8.75 11.71
C GLY A 684 -35.06 -8.64 10.21
N ASN A 685 -35.78 -7.75 9.50
CA ASN A 685 -35.54 -7.49 8.10
C ASN A 685 -34.28 -6.61 7.96
N PHE A 686 -33.43 -6.98 7.04
CA PHE A 686 -32.20 -6.21 6.77
C PHE A 686 -32.55 -4.82 6.20
N ILE A 687 -31.94 -3.76 6.78
CA ILE A 687 -32.08 -2.38 6.29
C ILE A 687 -30.82 -1.96 5.55
N THR A 688 -29.69 -1.96 6.23
CA THR A 688 -28.43 -1.49 5.67
C THR A 688 -27.22 -2.08 6.40
N GLN A 689 -26.03 -1.86 5.85
CA GLN A 689 -24.75 -2.25 6.47
C GLN A 689 -23.64 -1.30 6.09
N TRP A 690 -22.63 -1.20 6.92
CA TRP A 690 -21.41 -0.44 6.64
C TRP A 690 -20.20 -1.10 7.28
N GLY A 691 -19.01 -0.69 6.81
CA GLY A 691 -17.74 -1.23 7.26
C GLY A 691 -17.05 -2.05 6.18
N GLY A 692 -15.96 -2.66 6.58
CA GLY A 692 -15.07 -3.50 5.80
C GLY A 692 -13.78 -3.65 6.55
N PHE A 693 -12.93 -4.61 6.17
CA PHE A 693 -11.63 -4.81 6.82
C PHE A 693 -10.68 -3.63 6.53
N GLY A 694 -10.11 -3.05 7.56
CA GLY A 694 -9.10 -2.01 7.42
C GLY A 694 -8.91 -1.14 8.66
N SER A 695 -8.10 -0.08 8.50
CA SER A 695 -7.79 0.91 9.55
C SER A 695 -8.25 2.34 9.23
N ASN A 696 -8.79 2.58 8.04
CA ASN A 696 -9.35 3.87 7.67
C ASN A 696 -10.65 4.17 8.44
N GLU A 697 -11.16 5.39 8.32
CA GLU A 697 -12.47 5.76 8.84
C GLU A 697 -13.56 4.93 8.20
N GLY A 698 -14.52 4.47 9.02
CA GLY A 698 -15.58 3.58 8.58
C GLY A 698 -15.15 2.12 8.38
N GLN A 699 -13.86 1.80 8.39
CA GLN A 699 -13.36 0.42 8.32
C GLN A 699 -13.11 -0.16 9.72
N PHE A 700 -13.14 -1.48 9.83
CA PHE A 700 -13.01 -2.19 11.11
C PHE A 700 -11.92 -3.27 11.06
N ASN A 701 -11.39 -3.54 12.24
CA ASN A 701 -10.60 -4.73 12.53
C ASN A 701 -11.14 -5.34 13.82
N PHE A 702 -11.99 -6.36 13.70
CA PHE A 702 -12.76 -6.96 14.77
C PHE A 702 -13.67 -5.97 15.52
N PRO A 703 -14.79 -5.49 14.92
CA PRO A 703 -15.80 -4.73 15.64
C PRO A 703 -16.52 -5.61 16.67
N TYR A 704 -16.56 -5.17 17.93
CA TYR A 704 -17.19 -5.94 19.02
C TYR A 704 -18.38 -5.23 19.63
N GLY A 705 -18.18 -4.41 20.66
CA GLY A 705 -19.25 -3.73 21.37
C GLY A 705 -19.89 -2.61 20.54
N LEU A 706 -21.20 -2.49 20.64
CA LEU A 706 -22.00 -1.44 20.03
C LEU A 706 -22.80 -0.70 21.08
N GLY A 707 -23.07 0.57 20.83
CA GLY A 707 -24.02 1.39 21.54
C GLY A 707 -24.70 2.34 20.57
N VAL A 708 -25.94 2.72 20.86
CA VAL A 708 -26.69 3.73 20.12
C VAL A 708 -27.21 4.76 21.13
N ASP A 709 -27.10 6.05 20.80
CA ASP A 709 -27.65 7.11 21.60
C ASP A 709 -29.09 7.49 21.15
N ALA A 710 -29.73 8.39 21.88
CA ALA A 710 -31.11 8.81 21.63
C ALA A 710 -31.30 9.59 20.29
N ARG A 711 -30.21 9.94 19.60
CA ARG A 711 -30.21 10.57 18.29
C ARG A 711 -30.05 9.55 17.15
N GLY A 712 -29.82 8.27 17.48
CA GLY A 712 -29.54 7.25 16.49
C GLY A 712 -28.05 7.17 16.07
N HIS A 713 -27.15 7.90 16.78
CA HIS A 713 -25.71 7.79 16.52
C HIS A 713 -25.21 6.45 17.05
N VAL A 714 -24.49 5.71 16.21
CA VAL A 714 -23.95 4.39 16.52
C VAL A 714 -22.48 4.50 16.89
N TYR A 715 -22.12 3.94 18.03
CA TYR A 715 -20.75 3.87 18.51
C TYR A 715 -20.27 2.43 18.44
N ALA A 716 -19.13 2.19 17.83
CA ALA A 716 -18.56 0.87 17.65
C ALA A 716 -17.14 0.76 18.20
N VAL A 717 -16.90 -0.27 19.00
CA VAL A 717 -15.57 -0.65 19.46
C VAL A 717 -14.84 -1.38 18.32
N ASP A 718 -13.82 -0.76 17.76
CA ASP A 718 -12.94 -1.30 16.71
C ASP A 718 -11.66 -1.86 17.36
N SER A 719 -11.78 -3.08 17.89
CA SER A 719 -10.85 -3.68 18.85
C SER A 719 -9.45 -3.87 18.32
N GLY A 720 -9.29 -4.37 17.08
CA GLY A 720 -7.98 -4.60 16.48
C GLY A 720 -7.25 -3.31 16.11
N ASN A 721 -8.00 -2.20 15.89
CA ASN A 721 -7.45 -0.87 15.67
C ASN A 721 -7.33 -0.05 16.97
N MET A 722 -7.73 -0.61 18.13
CA MET A 722 -7.66 0.02 19.46
C MET A 722 -8.32 1.39 19.52
N ARG A 723 -9.54 1.50 18.97
CA ARG A 723 -10.30 2.75 18.88
C ARG A 723 -11.80 2.52 19.05
N VAL A 724 -12.52 3.62 19.27
CA VAL A 724 -13.97 3.71 19.12
C VAL A 724 -14.26 4.58 17.91
N GLN A 725 -15.25 4.23 17.12
CA GLN A 725 -15.73 5.04 16.00
C GLN A 725 -17.20 5.42 16.24
N GLN A 726 -17.56 6.65 15.91
CA GLN A 726 -18.91 7.19 15.93
C GLN A 726 -19.47 7.34 14.54
N PHE A 727 -20.68 6.88 14.33
CA PHE A 727 -21.41 6.96 13.07
C PHE A 727 -22.70 7.72 13.28
N MET A 728 -22.97 8.69 12.41
CA MET A 728 -24.23 9.44 12.36
C MET A 728 -25.07 9.03 11.15
N PRO A 729 -26.42 9.14 11.24
CA PRO A 729 -27.27 9.15 10.05
C PRO A 729 -26.80 10.22 9.07
N ALA A 730 -26.81 9.92 7.77
CA ALA A 730 -26.28 10.84 6.75
C ALA A 730 -26.98 12.18 6.73
N GLU A 731 -28.29 12.19 6.99
CA GLU A 731 -29.10 13.41 7.03
C GLU A 731 -28.64 14.40 8.10
N GLU A 732 -28.11 13.93 9.24
CA GLU A 732 -27.59 14.78 10.31
C GLU A 732 -26.11 15.15 10.10
N ALA A 733 -25.36 14.34 9.37
CA ALA A 733 -23.94 14.57 9.16
C ALA A 733 -23.66 15.74 8.20
N GLU A 734 -24.55 16.03 7.26
CA GLU A 734 -24.43 17.18 6.36
C GLU A 734 -24.40 18.49 7.13
N ASP A 735 -25.27 18.65 8.13
CA ASP A 735 -25.33 19.86 8.97
C ASP A 735 -24.07 19.96 9.85
N HIS A 736 -23.57 18.85 10.36
CA HIS A 736 -22.38 18.78 11.23
C HIS A 736 -21.10 19.26 10.52
N PHE A 737 -20.88 18.83 9.29
CA PHE A 737 -19.69 19.23 8.52
C PHE A 737 -19.75 20.67 8.02
N GLN A 738 -20.95 21.20 7.70
CA GLN A 738 -21.12 22.61 7.33
C GLN A 738 -20.85 23.54 8.51
N GLU A 739 -21.18 23.15 9.74
CA GLU A 739 -20.86 23.92 10.95
C GLU A 739 -19.35 23.93 11.25
N GLU A 740 -18.62 22.81 11.05
CA GLU A 740 -17.17 22.77 11.25
C GLU A 740 -16.41 23.63 10.23
N GLU A 741 -16.80 23.61 8.95
CA GLU A 741 -16.21 24.49 7.94
C GLU A 741 -16.46 25.99 8.25
N THR A 742 -17.63 26.30 8.76
CA THR A 742 -17.98 27.69 9.12
C THR A 742 -17.18 28.19 10.35
N MET A 743 -16.89 27.31 11.31
CA MET A 743 -16.07 27.67 12.48
C MET A 743 -14.58 27.75 12.15
N ALA A 744 -14.09 26.97 11.19
CA ALA A 744 -12.68 27.04 10.73
C ALA A 744 -12.36 28.33 9.96
N PHE A 745 -13.37 29.07 9.48
CA PHE A 745 -13.21 30.35 8.77
C PHE A 745 -13.36 31.58 9.64
N ILE A 746 -13.49 31.48 10.96
CA ILE A 746 -13.42 32.66 11.86
C ILE A 746 -11.94 32.94 12.11
N PRO A 747 -11.35 34.04 11.55
CA PRO A 747 -9.98 34.39 11.86
C PRO A 747 -9.92 34.76 13.35
N GLU A 748 -8.96 34.17 14.07
CA GLU A 748 -8.60 34.66 15.42
C GLU A 748 -8.40 36.17 15.35
N ALA A 749 -9.30 36.91 16.01
CA ALA A 749 -9.12 38.33 16.19
C ALA A 749 -7.86 38.52 17.03
N ALA A 750 -6.86 39.14 16.44
CA ALA A 750 -5.64 39.53 17.11
C ALA A 750 -5.96 40.38 18.33
N GLU A 751 -5.64 39.88 19.53
CA GLU A 751 -5.33 40.69 20.71
C GLU A 751 -3.81 40.84 20.89
#